data_e84e540bb020e333eb08a5ea6d88fcea
#
_entry.id   e84e540bb020e333eb08a5ea6d88fcea
#
_cell.length_a   1.000
_cell.length_b   1.000
_cell.length_c   1.000
_cell.angle_alpha   90.00
_cell.angle_beta   90.00
_cell.angle_gamma   90.00
#
_symmetry.space_group_name_H-M   'P 1'
#
loop_
_entity.id
_entity.type
_entity.pdbx_description
1 polymer ?
#
loop_
_entity_poly.entity_id
_entity_poly.type
_entity_poly.pdbx_seq_one_letter_code
_entity_poly.pdbx_strand_id
1 'polypeptide(L)'
;MNINRLIFTIEDCLNTLSRFSVASSFVEYCDLRTVIGLDRQDRERRPWLNSPYIAATKRGEYLSVFEVSGAFREMDEASDQTGPGSLESLITSMSDSLNTAYKNSGHKISCVFERDPEMGKEEIEDMVAPQKRSLANTGIQLQDVVDEKVTTLSPWLVRERCWLAIWSGPDLISNSDRTAHDELVRRLAERVPKARFAQSPWQWTLSALKIRHEAFLDNVEQALRHSSDGLILRLLDIHEVGREIRRQTERHSTPRNWQPHLPEDAQPAGYRWTDDESVLHAPSLHLQLFNTQVTTQGNLVQAGGLWHGMVSITLPPQNLQTFNELVRAVPRAVPWRIRMDLMPGGMKALNLKKTLLTYSSFISAVRPMYESVMTLAATDEKEPVCIMTIMASTWGKTREICTRNQAILKSAIEGWGVCGTTTTFGDPRRAWVNTILAASGGSGPVPLYPPLSHAISLFPLNRAGSVWRGKGNLMLHTEDGSAFEVGLASSQQNKHTELAPGDPGLGKSVLINTLSEIQISSAQKNLPFIAYIDKGYSAQGLVQLIRDSLPPERKDEAVGIILSNDPEYTRNLFDVMYGAKKPITPEKNFMSSVLCALCVDTGTGQPCNPGDTRQIINQLIELAFKEYGENNPRLYRASTEELVDSALQDSGLYEKHDAAWWARSTWFEVRDMLHNAGYIMAAQRAHYQAMPQLPEVSSMLGHTSLRDVFGTVQRDGSNELLLDYIRRALEQGHNDYPMISGYTRFMINPETRVIAVDLNNVAGDKTSAGRLKTGIMYLLAGQIAGGDFTLPQYRDEVLKQLPREYHEIALKRINQLDQEVKTKVYDELHNARGIDFIWENLDTQEREQRKFAIRTVLSTQYLRDYPESVLKSANTLWLIRYKPEDIPVLRDNFNVPEFMLKRFLKMPEGPAPDGSGVPVLGVFRVKSGTLARILKFTVGPLELWALNSSPKDSALRKTLTNKLGSVRARKILAENFPRGSATSLIEHRAGQHNSDNVIEDLASELIRKQGYNL
;
A
#
# COMPACT_ATOMS: atom_id res chain seq x y z
N MET A 1 63.12 3.89 21.72
CA MET A 1 61.85 3.48 21.16
C MET A 1 60.77 3.67 22.26
N ASN A 2 59.81 4.54 22.04
CA ASN A 2 58.90 4.97 23.10
C ASN A 2 57.95 3.81 23.44
N ILE A 3 57.97 3.34 24.66
CA ILE A 3 57.20 2.18 25.14
C ILE A 3 55.70 2.29 24.77
N ASN A 4 55.15 3.51 24.82
CA ASN A 4 53.79 3.80 24.39
C ASN A 4 53.58 3.54 22.87
N ARG A 5 54.56 3.76 22.05
CA ARG A 5 54.48 3.48 20.60
C ARG A 5 54.54 1.99 20.33
N LEU A 6 55.27 1.21 21.12
CA LEU A 6 55.31 -0.23 21.02
C LEU A 6 53.97 -0.86 21.46
N ILE A 7 53.40 -0.36 22.57
CA ILE A 7 52.08 -0.80 23.05
C ILE A 7 50.99 -0.50 22.01
N PHE A 8 51.01 0.70 21.43
CA PHE A 8 50.07 1.10 20.37
C PHE A 8 50.19 0.21 19.13
N THR A 9 51.41 -0.14 18.73
CA THR A 9 51.67 -1.04 17.59
C THR A 9 51.22 -2.46 17.87
N ILE A 10 51.40 -2.94 19.10
CA ILE A 10 50.95 -4.29 19.50
C ILE A 10 49.42 -4.33 19.62
N GLU A 11 48.79 -3.31 20.13
CA GLU A 11 47.33 -3.20 20.18
C GLU A 11 46.76 -3.13 18.75
N ASP A 12 47.34 -2.39 17.85
CA ASP A 12 46.92 -2.29 16.46
C ASP A 12 47.07 -3.62 15.70
N CYS A 13 48.18 -4.36 15.95
CA CYS A 13 48.35 -5.71 15.44
C CYS A 13 47.33 -6.70 16.00
N LEU A 14 47.07 -6.66 17.32
CA LEU A 14 46.09 -7.53 17.97
C LEU A 14 44.68 -7.20 17.47
N ASN A 15 44.38 -5.95 17.27
CA ASN A 15 43.12 -5.49 16.73
C ASN A 15 42.93 -5.90 15.26
N THR A 16 43.98 -5.83 14.46
CA THR A 16 43.97 -6.32 13.09
C THR A 16 43.80 -7.84 13.04
N LEU A 17 44.51 -8.59 13.89
CA LEU A 17 44.35 -10.04 14.03
C LEU A 17 42.93 -10.41 14.50
N SER A 18 42.38 -9.65 15.44
CA SER A 18 40.99 -9.82 15.90
C SER A 18 39.99 -9.63 14.77
N ARG A 19 40.17 -8.60 13.95
CA ARG A 19 39.36 -8.35 12.76
C ARG A 19 39.43 -9.50 11.77
N PHE A 20 40.62 -10.00 11.48
CA PHE A 20 40.80 -11.17 10.60
C PHE A 20 40.18 -12.43 11.18
N SER A 21 40.28 -12.66 12.49
CA SER A 21 39.63 -13.79 13.15
C SER A 21 38.11 -13.79 13.02
N VAL A 22 37.50 -12.61 13.19
CA VAL A 22 36.06 -12.47 13.03
C VAL A 22 35.67 -12.50 11.55
N ALA A 23 36.41 -11.83 10.68
CA ALA A 23 36.19 -11.85 9.24
C ALA A 23 36.32 -13.26 8.65
N SER A 24 37.21 -14.10 9.14
CA SER A 24 37.35 -15.51 8.73
C SER A 24 36.14 -16.37 9.12
N SER A 25 35.31 -15.94 10.03
CA SER A 25 34.05 -16.60 10.39
C SER A 25 32.93 -16.30 9.39
N PHE A 26 33.06 -15.23 8.61
CA PHE A 26 32.28 -15.01 7.41
C PHE A 26 32.93 -15.82 6.31
N VAL A 27 32.28 -16.90 5.90
CA VAL A 27 32.71 -17.67 4.76
C VAL A 27 32.75 -16.75 3.54
N GLU A 28 33.80 -16.84 2.73
CA GLU A 28 33.84 -16.09 1.48
C GLU A 28 32.69 -16.52 0.58
N TYR A 29 31.80 -15.58 0.27
CA TYR A 29 30.74 -15.81 -0.69
C TYR A 29 31.20 -15.31 -2.05
N CYS A 30 30.96 -16.12 -3.06
CA CYS A 30 31.09 -15.78 -4.45
C CYS A 30 29.71 -15.94 -5.07
N ASP A 31 29.24 -14.91 -5.77
CA ASP A 31 28.05 -15.01 -6.59
C ASP A 31 28.31 -16.01 -7.73
N LEU A 32 27.37 -16.94 -7.97
CA LEU A 32 27.50 -17.92 -9.05
C LEU A 32 27.45 -17.31 -10.46
N ARG A 33 27.12 -16.02 -10.61
CA ARG A 33 27.31 -15.32 -11.90
C ARG A 33 28.78 -15.25 -12.29
N THR A 34 29.66 -15.34 -11.34
CA THR A 34 31.08 -15.24 -11.53
C THR A 34 31.70 -16.59 -11.80
N VAL A 35 31.50 -17.14 -12.96
CA VAL A 35 32.27 -18.26 -13.44
C VAL A 35 33.48 -17.72 -14.19
N ILE A 36 34.54 -17.33 -13.47
CA ILE A 36 35.78 -16.86 -14.07
C ILE A 36 36.47 -18.04 -14.79
N GLY A 37 36.95 -17.79 -15.98
CA GLY A 37 37.65 -18.76 -16.82
C GLY A 37 36.79 -19.52 -17.78
N LEU A 38 35.48 -19.33 -17.78
CA LEU A 38 34.65 -19.69 -18.92
C LEU A 38 34.69 -18.57 -19.95
N ASP A 39 34.99 -18.92 -21.19
CA ASP A 39 34.87 -18.03 -22.32
C ASP A 39 33.44 -17.49 -22.39
N ARG A 40 33.27 -16.25 -22.91
CA ARG A 40 31.94 -15.61 -23.06
C ARG A 40 30.96 -16.53 -23.80
N GLN A 41 31.45 -17.24 -24.81
CA GLN A 41 30.68 -18.25 -25.55
C GLN A 41 30.19 -19.41 -24.68
N ASP A 42 31.01 -19.87 -23.72
CA ASP A 42 30.61 -20.93 -22.80
C ASP A 42 29.57 -20.48 -21.78
N ARG A 43 29.61 -19.20 -21.36
CA ARG A 43 28.59 -18.60 -20.49
C ARG A 43 27.24 -18.46 -21.19
N GLU A 44 27.26 -18.03 -22.46
CA GLU A 44 26.05 -17.94 -23.28
C GLU A 44 25.41 -19.28 -23.58
N ARG A 45 26.26 -20.36 -23.74
CA ARG A 45 25.78 -21.71 -23.98
C ARG A 45 25.31 -22.45 -22.72
N ARG A 46 25.69 -21.97 -21.52
CA ARG A 46 25.36 -22.59 -20.23
C ARG A 46 24.82 -21.59 -19.23
N PRO A 47 23.74 -20.88 -19.55
CA PRO A 47 23.19 -19.85 -18.64
C PRO A 47 22.76 -20.43 -17.29
N TRP A 48 22.46 -21.73 -17.21
CA TRP A 48 22.10 -22.42 -15.96
C TRP A 48 23.27 -22.58 -14.96
N LEU A 49 24.50 -22.30 -15.34
CA LEU A 49 25.65 -22.31 -14.44
C LEU A 49 25.66 -21.03 -13.56
N ASN A 50 25.04 -19.95 -13.98
CA ASN A 50 25.04 -18.68 -13.31
C ASN A 50 23.74 -18.45 -12.53
N SER A 51 23.83 -17.88 -11.35
CA SER A 51 22.67 -17.45 -10.58
C SER A 51 22.99 -16.24 -9.71
N PRO A 52 22.22 -15.16 -9.77
CA PRO A 52 22.40 -14.02 -8.89
C PRO A 52 21.86 -14.28 -7.47
N TYR A 53 21.16 -15.38 -7.25
CA TYR A 53 20.46 -15.70 -5.99
C TYR A 53 21.19 -16.76 -5.16
N ILE A 54 22.27 -17.32 -5.67
CA ILE A 54 23.03 -18.37 -5.00
C ILE A 54 24.45 -17.89 -4.77
N ALA A 55 24.88 -17.89 -3.52
CA ALA A 55 26.27 -17.67 -3.14
C ALA A 55 26.96 -19.01 -2.89
N ALA A 56 28.17 -19.14 -3.37
CA ALA A 56 29.03 -20.26 -3.05
C ALA A 56 30.00 -19.88 -1.93
N THR A 57 30.28 -20.81 -1.01
CA THR A 57 31.22 -20.61 0.08
C THR A 57 32.55 -21.29 -0.24
N LYS A 58 33.66 -20.90 0.42
CA LYS A 58 34.95 -21.55 0.33
C LYS A 58 34.91 -23.06 0.66
N ARG A 59 33.91 -23.49 1.44
CA ARG A 59 33.71 -24.88 1.81
C ARG A 59 32.94 -25.68 0.77
N GLY A 60 32.57 -25.06 -0.33
CA GLY A 60 31.76 -25.64 -1.39
C GLY A 60 30.28 -25.79 -1.08
N GLU A 61 29.80 -25.11 -0.02
CA GLU A 61 28.36 -25.02 0.28
C GLU A 61 27.70 -23.95 -0.58
N TYR A 62 26.43 -24.15 -0.95
CA TYR A 62 25.60 -23.16 -1.61
C TYR A 62 24.61 -22.58 -0.63
N LEU A 63 24.39 -21.26 -0.76
CA LEU A 63 23.55 -20.44 0.11
C LEU A 63 22.60 -19.60 -0.71
N SER A 64 21.33 -19.63 -0.38
CA SER A 64 20.31 -18.67 -0.83
C SER A 64 19.50 -18.15 0.35
N VAL A 65 18.98 -16.94 0.22
CA VAL A 65 18.26 -16.28 1.32
C VAL A 65 16.89 -15.80 0.85
N PHE A 66 15.84 -16.28 1.52
CA PHE A 66 14.51 -15.69 1.42
C PHE A 66 14.32 -14.60 2.48
N GLU A 67 13.81 -13.45 2.07
CA GLU A 67 13.16 -12.51 2.98
C GLU A 67 11.73 -12.97 3.21
N VAL A 68 11.34 -13.12 4.47
CA VAL A 68 9.98 -13.44 4.90
C VAL A 68 9.31 -12.15 5.32
N SER A 69 8.43 -11.61 4.48
CA SER A 69 7.70 -10.38 4.82
C SER A 69 6.64 -10.62 5.89
N GLY A 70 6.20 -11.85 6.10
CA GLY A 70 5.23 -12.28 7.08
C GLY A 70 4.11 -13.13 6.48
N ALA A 71 3.07 -13.42 7.24
CA ALA A 71 1.92 -14.21 6.82
C ALA A 71 0.89 -13.34 6.08
N PHE A 72 0.16 -13.91 5.11
CA PHE A 72 -0.97 -13.25 4.44
C PHE A 72 -2.12 -12.98 5.40
N ARG A 73 -2.46 -13.97 6.21
CA ARG A 73 -3.48 -13.85 7.26
C ARG A 73 -2.84 -13.97 8.62
N GLU A 74 -3.47 -13.37 9.59
CA GLU A 74 -3.18 -13.70 10.98
C GLU A 74 -3.75 -15.08 11.26
N MET A 75 -2.90 -15.98 11.74
CA MET A 75 -3.26 -17.35 12.07
C MET A 75 -3.71 -17.42 13.53
N ASP A 76 -4.70 -18.25 13.81
CA ASP A 76 -5.12 -18.51 15.19
C ASP A 76 -4.05 -19.33 15.90
N GLU A 77 -3.46 -18.75 16.95
CA GLU A 77 -2.43 -19.39 17.78
C GLU A 77 -3.03 -20.23 18.92
N ALA A 78 -4.31 -20.02 19.23
CA ALA A 78 -4.99 -20.67 20.34
C ALA A 78 -5.85 -21.88 19.91
N SER A 79 -5.99 -22.09 18.61
CA SER A 79 -6.86 -23.16 18.09
C SER A 79 -6.09 -24.46 17.93
N ASP A 80 -6.45 -25.47 18.67
CA ASP A 80 -6.04 -26.89 18.45
C ASP A 80 -6.69 -27.51 17.19
N GLN A 81 -7.39 -26.71 16.38
CA GLN A 81 -8.05 -27.18 15.16
C GLN A 81 -7.10 -27.15 13.98
N THR A 82 -6.78 -28.32 13.42
CA THR A 82 -6.06 -28.54 12.17
C THR A 82 -6.87 -28.12 10.94
N GLY A 83 -7.39 -26.90 10.93
CA GLY A 83 -8.15 -26.36 9.80
C GLY A 83 -7.26 -25.57 8.83
N PRO A 84 -7.69 -25.37 7.57
CA PRO A 84 -7.01 -24.48 6.64
C PRO A 84 -6.85 -23.09 7.26
N GLY A 85 -5.62 -22.54 7.25
CA GLY A 85 -5.32 -21.22 7.83
C GLY A 85 -4.92 -21.21 9.30
N SER A 86 -4.73 -22.38 9.94
CA SER A 86 -4.12 -22.48 11.27
C SER A 86 -2.59 -22.49 11.19
N LEU A 87 -1.93 -22.02 12.25
CA LEU A 87 -0.47 -22.09 12.36
C LEU A 87 0.02 -23.55 12.33
N GLU A 88 -0.72 -24.47 12.92
CA GLU A 88 -0.41 -25.89 12.93
C GLU A 88 -0.43 -26.50 11.52
N SER A 89 -1.39 -26.12 10.67
CA SER A 89 -1.43 -26.56 9.27
C SER A 89 -0.20 -26.11 8.48
N LEU A 90 0.31 -24.91 8.72
CA LEU A 90 1.55 -24.44 8.08
C LEU A 90 2.78 -25.20 8.60
N ILE A 91 2.87 -25.43 9.91
CA ILE A 91 3.95 -26.22 10.53
C ILE A 91 3.96 -27.63 9.97
N THR A 92 2.81 -28.27 9.88
CA THR A 92 2.66 -29.63 9.33
C THR A 92 3.08 -29.68 7.86
N SER A 93 2.58 -28.77 7.04
CA SER A 93 2.96 -28.68 5.61
C SER A 93 4.46 -28.49 5.41
N MET A 94 5.08 -27.62 6.20
CA MET A 94 6.53 -27.40 6.16
C MET A 94 7.31 -28.64 6.66
N SER A 95 6.85 -29.27 7.74
CA SER A 95 7.46 -30.47 8.29
C SER A 95 7.40 -31.63 7.28
N ASP A 96 6.26 -31.88 6.67
CA ASP A 96 6.07 -32.93 5.66
C ASP A 96 6.96 -32.72 4.44
N SER A 97 7.05 -31.48 3.95
CA SER A 97 7.89 -31.14 2.80
C SER A 97 9.38 -31.28 3.09
N LEU A 98 9.81 -30.99 4.31
CA LEU A 98 11.20 -31.09 4.71
C LEU A 98 11.59 -32.49 5.21
N ASN A 99 10.63 -33.36 5.52
CA ASN A 99 10.87 -34.67 6.12
C ASN A 99 11.92 -35.48 5.36
N THR A 100 11.75 -35.66 4.05
CA THR A 100 12.67 -36.42 3.23
C THR A 100 14.07 -35.79 3.15
N ALA A 101 14.15 -34.48 3.04
CA ALA A 101 15.41 -33.76 2.97
C ALA A 101 16.21 -33.83 4.29
N TYR A 102 15.51 -33.86 5.42
CA TYR A 102 16.09 -33.87 6.75
C TYR A 102 16.40 -35.29 7.29
N LYS A 103 15.94 -36.33 6.59
CA LYS A 103 16.45 -37.72 6.81
C LYS A 103 17.89 -37.89 6.30
N ASN A 104 18.29 -37.06 5.33
CA ASN A 104 19.66 -37.09 4.75
C ASN A 104 20.44 -35.88 5.24
N SER A 105 21.76 -36.01 5.42
CA SER A 105 22.67 -34.93 5.75
C SER A 105 22.93 -34.05 4.53
N GLY A 106 23.16 -32.75 4.75
CA GLY A 106 23.67 -31.83 3.72
C GLY A 106 22.81 -30.56 3.48
N HIS A 107 21.53 -30.58 3.77
CA HIS A 107 20.71 -29.36 3.80
C HIS A 107 20.65 -28.76 5.19
N LYS A 108 20.52 -27.42 5.27
CA LYS A 108 20.35 -26.69 6.53
C LYS A 108 19.50 -25.46 6.30
N ILE A 109 18.71 -25.07 7.29
CA ILE A 109 17.93 -23.84 7.33
C ILE A 109 18.37 -23.00 8.53
N SER A 110 18.64 -21.72 8.30
CA SER A 110 18.87 -20.74 9.36
C SER A 110 17.77 -19.70 9.30
N CYS A 111 16.93 -19.62 10.32
CA CYS A 111 15.93 -18.56 10.46
C CYS A 111 16.53 -17.44 11.31
N VAL A 112 16.52 -16.20 10.78
CA VAL A 112 17.01 -15.02 11.48
C VAL A 112 15.88 -14.00 11.56
N PHE A 113 15.53 -13.59 12.77
CA PHE A 113 14.58 -12.54 13.03
C PHE A 113 15.26 -11.37 13.73
N GLU A 114 15.01 -10.15 13.26
CA GLU A 114 15.57 -8.92 13.81
C GLU A 114 14.46 -7.91 14.05
N ARG A 115 14.49 -7.27 15.23
CA ARG A 115 13.58 -6.22 15.62
C ARG A 115 14.35 -5.02 16.15
N ASP A 116 14.16 -3.87 15.51
CA ASP A 116 14.95 -2.67 15.79
C ASP A 116 14.10 -1.40 15.82
N PRO A 117 13.87 -0.84 17.00
CA PRO A 117 13.09 0.39 17.15
C PRO A 117 13.83 1.63 16.63
N GLU A 118 15.17 1.69 16.65
CA GLU A 118 15.91 2.84 16.14
C GLU A 118 15.78 2.97 14.60
N MET A 119 15.53 1.85 13.92
CA MET A 119 15.35 1.80 12.47
C MET A 119 13.90 2.04 12.01
N GLY A 120 12.95 2.17 12.92
CA GLY A 120 11.55 2.49 12.57
C GLY A 120 11.41 3.85 11.89
N LYS A 121 12.24 4.81 12.26
CA LYS A 121 12.33 6.11 11.60
C LYS A 121 12.80 5.99 10.14
N GLU A 122 13.75 5.12 9.86
CA GLU A 122 14.28 4.88 8.51
C GLU A 122 13.19 4.30 7.58
N GLU A 123 12.35 3.39 8.07
CA GLU A 123 11.24 2.82 7.30
C GLU A 123 10.28 3.91 6.80
N ILE A 124 9.89 4.85 7.67
CA ILE A 124 8.99 5.93 7.26
C ILE A 124 9.70 6.98 6.39
N GLU A 125 10.97 7.30 6.64
CA GLU A 125 11.74 8.21 5.79
C GLU A 125 11.89 7.66 4.37
N ASP A 126 12.14 6.35 4.22
CA ASP A 126 12.23 5.69 2.92
C ASP A 126 10.91 5.74 2.15
N MET A 127 9.78 5.50 2.86
CA MET A 127 8.45 5.55 2.25
C MET A 127 8.06 6.98 1.83
N VAL A 128 8.38 8.02 2.61
CA VAL A 128 8.01 9.40 2.26
C VAL A 128 8.98 10.08 1.30
N ALA A 129 10.19 9.53 1.09
CA ALA A 129 11.17 10.14 0.19
C ALA A 129 10.67 10.32 -1.26
N PRO A 130 9.95 9.38 -1.88
CA PRO A 130 9.28 9.59 -3.17
C PRO A 130 8.23 10.71 -3.11
N GLN A 131 7.44 10.79 -2.02
CA GLN A 131 6.42 11.82 -1.84
C GLN A 131 7.04 13.22 -1.78
N LYS A 132 8.13 13.40 -1.03
CA LYS A 132 8.89 14.66 -0.97
C LYS A 132 9.41 15.10 -2.34
N ARG A 133 9.95 14.15 -3.12
CA ARG A 133 10.39 14.44 -4.51
C ARG A 133 9.21 14.83 -5.40
N SER A 134 8.10 14.14 -5.28
CA SER A 134 6.87 14.45 -5.99
C SER A 134 6.39 15.88 -5.70
N LEU A 135 6.29 16.26 -4.42
CA LEU A 135 5.87 17.60 -4.01
C LEU A 135 6.81 18.68 -4.53
N ALA A 136 8.13 18.44 -4.53
CA ALA A 136 9.09 19.35 -5.10
C ALA A 136 8.90 19.51 -6.62
N ASN A 137 8.62 18.44 -7.35
CA ASN A 137 8.39 18.46 -8.80
C ASN A 137 7.08 19.13 -9.19
N THR A 138 6.02 18.93 -8.41
CA THR A 138 4.69 19.48 -8.66
C THR A 138 4.51 20.91 -8.15
N GLY A 139 5.42 21.40 -7.30
CA GLY A 139 5.36 22.73 -6.67
C GLY A 139 4.28 22.86 -5.59
N ILE A 140 3.75 21.75 -5.08
CA ILE A 140 2.72 21.72 -4.04
C ILE A 140 3.38 21.87 -2.66
N GLN A 141 2.96 22.84 -1.87
CA GLN A 141 3.54 23.16 -0.55
C GLN A 141 2.91 22.31 0.57
N LEU A 142 3.21 20.99 0.58
CA LEU A 142 2.77 20.02 1.60
C LEU A 142 3.95 19.31 2.28
N GLN A 143 5.18 19.80 2.13
CA GLN A 143 6.35 19.20 2.77
C GLN A 143 6.23 19.12 4.28
N ASP A 144 5.63 20.15 4.92
CA ASP A 144 5.41 20.19 6.37
C ASP A 144 4.55 19.02 6.87
N VAL A 145 3.49 18.66 6.13
CA VAL A 145 2.61 17.51 6.45
C VAL A 145 3.35 16.19 6.27
N VAL A 146 4.10 16.05 5.16
CA VAL A 146 4.88 14.83 4.91
C VAL A 146 6.04 14.66 5.90
N ASP A 147 6.69 15.76 6.30
CA ASP A 147 7.74 15.75 7.33
C ASP A 147 7.18 15.38 8.71
N GLU A 148 5.97 15.83 9.04
CA GLU A 148 5.30 15.47 10.29
C GLU A 148 5.01 13.97 10.36
N LYS A 149 4.69 13.30 9.25
CA LYS A 149 4.47 11.85 9.23
C LYS A 149 5.68 11.09 9.78
N VAL A 150 6.91 11.57 9.48
CA VAL A 150 8.14 10.96 10.02
C VAL A 150 8.19 11.11 11.55
N THR A 151 7.95 12.31 12.06
CA THR A 151 8.04 12.57 13.51
C THR A 151 6.91 11.92 14.30
N THR A 152 5.71 11.87 13.74
CA THR A 152 4.53 11.29 14.41
C THR A 152 4.56 9.78 14.43
N LEU A 153 4.99 9.13 13.33
CA LEU A 153 4.98 7.67 13.23
C LEU A 153 6.23 7.02 13.84
N SER A 154 7.40 7.67 13.79
CA SER A 154 8.66 7.09 14.28
C SER A 154 8.60 6.51 15.70
N PRO A 155 7.93 7.12 16.69
CA PRO A 155 7.84 6.55 18.05
C PRO A 155 7.03 5.25 18.14
N TRP A 156 6.20 5.00 17.12
CA TRP A 156 5.29 3.85 17.06
C TRP A 156 5.81 2.72 16.19
N LEU A 157 6.78 2.98 15.31
CA LEU A 157 7.31 2.03 14.37
C LEU A 157 8.53 1.29 14.90
N VAL A 158 8.60 0.02 14.57
CA VAL A 158 9.78 -0.83 14.78
C VAL A 158 10.08 -1.50 13.44
N ARG A 159 11.33 -1.41 12.98
CA ARG A 159 11.76 -2.21 11.83
C ARG A 159 11.82 -3.68 12.22
N GLU A 160 11.09 -4.49 11.50
CA GLU A 160 11.05 -5.94 11.71
C GLU A 160 11.46 -6.64 10.42
N ARG A 161 12.41 -7.57 10.51
CA ARG A 161 12.91 -8.36 9.38
C ARG A 161 13.02 -9.82 9.78
N CYS A 162 12.67 -10.68 8.87
CA CYS A 162 12.84 -12.12 9.00
C CYS A 162 13.46 -12.68 7.73
N TRP A 163 14.46 -13.54 7.87
CA TRP A 163 15.14 -14.19 6.76
C TRP A 163 15.24 -15.69 7.00
N LEU A 164 15.09 -16.47 5.92
CA LEU A 164 15.42 -17.89 5.88
C LEU A 164 16.62 -18.09 4.96
N ALA A 165 17.77 -18.41 5.55
CA ALA A 165 18.96 -18.75 4.81
C ALA A 165 19.00 -20.27 4.61
N ILE A 166 19.03 -20.70 3.35
CA ILE A 166 18.98 -22.10 2.92
C ILE A 166 20.37 -22.50 2.46
N TRP A 167 20.88 -23.57 3.04
CA TRP A 167 22.21 -24.08 2.77
C TRP A 167 22.16 -25.50 2.18
N SER A 168 23.04 -25.76 1.23
CA SER A 168 23.26 -27.12 0.69
C SER A 168 24.75 -27.42 0.63
N GLY A 169 25.17 -28.46 1.31
CA GLY A 169 26.56 -28.88 1.42
C GLY A 169 26.97 -29.93 0.37
N PRO A 170 28.26 -30.05 0.11
CA PRO A 170 28.79 -31.02 -0.85
C PRO A 170 28.54 -32.49 -0.47
N ASP A 171 28.11 -32.79 0.75
CA ASP A 171 27.72 -34.13 1.20
C ASP A 171 26.46 -34.67 0.49
N LEU A 172 25.73 -33.79 -0.23
CA LEU A 172 24.54 -34.16 -1.03
C LEU A 172 24.90 -34.84 -2.37
N ILE A 173 26.14 -34.78 -2.81
CA ILE A 173 26.56 -35.27 -4.13
C ILE A 173 27.40 -36.54 -4.01
N SER A 174 27.41 -37.33 -5.09
CA SER A 174 28.20 -38.54 -5.16
C SER A 174 29.71 -38.25 -5.22
N ASN A 175 30.52 -39.17 -4.76
CA ASN A 175 31.98 -39.07 -4.87
C ASN A 175 32.45 -38.98 -6.33
N SER A 176 31.73 -39.60 -7.27
CA SER A 176 32.00 -39.51 -8.71
C SER A 176 31.81 -38.11 -9.25
N ASP A 177 30.69 -37.43 -8.88
CA ASP A 177 30.43 -36.08 -9.32
C ASP A 177 31.43 -35.07 -8.72
N ARG A 178 31.84 -35.30 -7.44
CA ARG A 178 32.88 -34.52 -6.79
C ARG A 178 34.22 -34.66 -7.50
N THR A 179 34.63 -35.88 -7.80
CA THR A 179 35.89 -36.13 -8.50
C THR A 179 35.90 -35.50 -9.89
N ALA A 180 34.83 -35.66 -10.65
CA ALA A 180 34.70 -35.03 -11.96
C ALA A 180 34.76 -33.49 -11.89
N HIS A 181 34.15 -32.91 -10.85
CA HIS A 181 34.23 -31.47 -10.60
C HIS A 181 35.66 -31.02 -10.24
N ASP A 182 36.34 -31.73 -9.34
CA ASP A 182 37.70 -31.42 -8.93
C ASP A 182 38.69 -31.49 -10.11
N GLU A 183 38.50 -32.43 -11.02
CA GLU A 183 39.30 -32.52 -12.25
C GLU A 183 39.02 -31.34 -13.20
N LEU A 184 37.76 -30.93 -13.33
CA LEU A 184 37.38 -29.73 -14.09
C LEU A 184 38.01 -28.47 -13.49
N VAL A 185 37.87 -28.28 -12.17
CA VAL A 185 38.46 -27.15 -11.44
C VAL A 185 39.97 -27.11 -11.64
N ARG A 186 40.67 -28.25 -11.54
CA ARG A 186 42.12 -28.31 -11.72
C ARG A 186 42.52 -27.81 -13.10
N ARG A 187 41.83 -28.27 -14.16
CA ARG A 187 42.12 -27.86 -15.55
C ARG A 187 41.86 -26.37 -15.78
N LEU A 188 40.87 -25.83 -15.15
CA LEU A 188 40.47 -24.40 -15.33
C LEU A 188 41.29 -23.47 -14.44
N ALA A 189 41.70 -23.92 -13.24
CA ALA A 189 42.50 -23.12 -12.30
C ALA A 189 43.88 -22.74 -12.86
N GLU A 190 44.42 -23.50 -13.82
CA GLU A 190 45.68 -23.17 -14.50
C GLU A 190 45.56 -21.91 -15.37
N ARG A 191 44.36 -21.51 -15.77
CA ARG A 191 44.11 -20.39 -16.65
C ARG A 191 43.75 -19.11 -15.90
N VAL A 192 43.66 -19.12 -14.58
CA VAL A 192 43.18 -18.02 -13.79
C VAL A 192 44.27 -17.41 -12.93
N PRO A 193 44.44 -16.07 -12.95
CA PRO A 193 45.44 -15.37 -12.13
C PRO A 193 45.21 -15.60 -10.64
N LYS A 194 46.28 -15.73 -9.85
CA LYS A 194 46.21 -15.82 -8.39
C LYS A 194 46.11 -14.43 -7.81
N ALA A 195 44.91 -13.98 -7.47
CA ALA A 195 44.71 -12.72 -6.79
C ALA A 195 44.83 -12.87 -5.27
N ARG A 196 45.59 -12.00 -4.62
CA ARG A 196 45.60 -11.83 -3.16
C ARG A 196 44.48 -10.89 -2.73
N PHE A 197 43.71 -11.26 -1.70
CA PHE A 197 42.65 -10.40 -1.12
C PHE A 197 41.47 -10.07 -2.02
N ALA A 198 41.37 -10.62 -3.21
CA ALA A 198 40.20 -10.53 -4.05
C ALA A 198 39.17 -11.63 -3.72
N GLN A 199 37.92 -11.42 -4.10
CA GLN A 199 36.95 -12.51 -4.09
C GLN A 199 37.56 -13.68 -4.89
N SER A 200 37.48 -14.88 -4.31
CA SER A 200 38.05 -16.07 -4.95
C SER A 200 37.27 -16.36 -6.23
N PRO A 201 37.88 -16.25 -7.41
CA PRO A 201 37.21 -16.51 -8.67
C PRO A 201 36.99 -18.02 -8.93
N TRP A 202 37.39 -18.87 -7.99
CA TRP A 202 37.54 -20.31 -8.15
C TRP A 202 36.36 -21.16 -7.73
N GLN A 203 35.26 -20.54 -7.33
CA GLN A 203 34.09 -21.33 -6.97
C GLN A 203 33.36 -21.75 -8.25
N TRP A 204 33.95 -22.71 -8.96
CA TRP A 204 33.34 -23.32 -10.12
C TRP A 204 32.02 -23.94 -9.73
N THR A 205 30.97 -23.61 -10.48
CA THR A 205 29.66 -24.17 -10.22
C THR A 205 29.65 -25.67 -10.32
N LEU A 206 29.37 -26.35 -9.22
CA LEU A 206 29.10 -27.78 -9.17
C LEU A 206 27.63 -28.01 -9.56
N SER A 207 27.40 -28.33 -10.83
CA SER A 207 26.06 -28.45 -11.41
C SER A 207 25.15 -29.40 -10.64
N ALA A 208 25.69 -30.55 -10.19
CA ALA A 208 24.92 -31.52 -9.41
C ALA A 208 24.44 -30.93 -8.06
N LEU A 209 25.28 -30.15 -7.39
CA LEU A 209 24.89 -29.47 -6.14
C LEU A 209 23.90 -28.33 -6.39
N LYS A 210 24.10 -27.55 -7.49
CA LYS A 210 23.19 -26.49 -7.87
C LYS A 210 21.77 -26.99 -8.09
N ILE A 211 21.62 -28.07 -8.88
CA ILE A 211 20.30 -28.69 -9.13
C ILE A 211 19.63 -29.13 -7.83
N ARG A 212 20.36 -29.73 -6.91
CA ARG A 212 19.83 -30.16 -5.61
C ARG A 212 19.46 -28.99 -4.71
N HIS A 213 20.27 -27.92 -4.75
CA HIS A 213 20.00 -26.69 -4.01
C HIS A 213 18.73 -26.00 -4.52
N GLU A 214 18.60 -25.85 -5.83
CA GLU A 214 17.41 -25.25 -6.45
C GLU A 214 16.15 -26.08 -6.16
N ALA A 215 16.22 -27.39 -6.29
CA ALA A 215 15.09 -28.26 -5.96
C ALA A 215 14.69 -28.16 -4.48
N PHE A 216 15.66 -27.96 -3.57
CA PHE A 216 15.35 -27.76 -2.16
C PHE A 216 14.77 -26.38 -1.89
N LEU A 217 15.22 -25.32 -2.58
CA LEU A 217 14.62 -23.99 -2.52
C LEU A 217 13.16 -24.02 -2.95
N ASP A 218 12.87 -24.69 -4.08
CA ASP A 218 11.51 -24.85 -4.61
C ASP A 218 10.61 -25.58 -3.61
N ASN A 219 11.11 -26.64 -2.98
CA ASN A 219 10.37 -27.38 -1.96
C ASN A 219 10.03 -26.50 -0.73
N VAL A 220 11.01 -25.74 -0.24
CA VAL A 220 10.79 -24.81 0.88
C VAL A 220 9.82 -23.70 0.50
N GLU A 221 9.97 -23.13 -0.70
CA GLU A 221 9.06 -22.09 -1.18
C GLU A 221 7.62 -22.61 -1.32
N GLN A 222 7.45 -23.79 -1.94
CA GLN A 222 6.13 -24.41 -2.08
C GLN A 222 5.49 -24.73 -0.74
N ALA A 223 6.24 -25.30 0.20
CA ALA A 223 5.73 -25.62 1.54
C ALA A 223 5.19 -24.38 2.26
N LEU A 224 5.91 -23.26 2.17
CA LEU A 224 5.58 -22.02 2.83
C LEU A 224 4.50 -21.20 2.11
N ARG A 225 4.38 -21.35 0.79
CA ARG A 225 3.36 -20.64 -0.03
C ARG A 225 2.12 -21.48 -0.35
N HIS A 226 2.06 -22.74 0.09
CA HIS A 226 1.14 -23.76 -0.40
C HIS A 226 -0.35 -23.47 -0.25
N SER A 227 -0.74 -22.38 0.37
CA SER A 227 -2.15 -21.99 0.44
C SER A 227 -2.31 -20.49 0.27
N SER A 228 -3.52 -20.04 -0.02
CA SER A 228 -3.91 -18.63 0.08
C SER A 228 -3.61 -18.01 1.46
N ASP A 229 -3.18 -18.82 2.41
CA ASP A 229 -2.91 -18.50 3.81
C ASP A 229 -1.42 -18.61 4.18
N GLY A 230 -0.54 -18.82 3.19
CA GLY A 230 0.91 -18.98 3.40
C GLY A 230 1.66 -17.67 3.69
N LEU A 231 2.97 -17.76 3.60
CA LEU A 231 3.88 -16.65 3.85
C LEU A 231 4.17 -15.83 2.58
N ILE A 232 4.44 -14.56 2.76
CA ILE A 232 4.94 -13.66 1.70
C ILE A 232 6.46 -13.78 1.69
N LEU A 233 6.99 -14.44 0.65
CA LEU A 233 8.41 -14.72 0.48
C LEU A 233 8.97 -13.99 -0.73
N ARG A 234 10.21 -13.52 -0.60
CA ARG A 234 11.00 -12.95 -1.67
C ARG A 234 12.42 -13.50 -1.64
N LEU A 235 12.89 -14.11 -2.72
CA LEU A 235 14.27 -14.54 -2.84
C LEU A 235 15.16 -13.30 -3.05
N LEU A 236 16.21 -13.16 -2.23
CA LEU A 236 17.15 -12.03 -2.29
C LEU A 236 18.30 -12.35 -3.24
N ASP A 237 18.72 -11.36 -4.01
CA ASP A 237 20.01 -11.48 -4.71
C ASP A 237 21.19 -11.27 -3.75
N ILE A 238 22.40 -11.62 -4.18
CA ILE A 238 23.56 -11.59 -3.30
C ILE A 238 23.98 -10.17 -2.91
N HIS A 239 23.69 -9.15 -3.72
CA HIS A 239 23.89 -7.75 -3.33
C HIS A 239 22.97 -7.36 -2.17
N GLU A 240 21.71 -7.78 -2.24
CA GLU A 240 20.75 -7.54 -1.16
C GLU A 240 21.15 -8.29 0.12
N VAL A 241 21.56 -9.57 0.00
CA VAL A 241 22.05 -10.37 1.13
C VAL A 241 23.26 -9.69 1.78
N GLY A 242 24.24 -9.29 0.98
CA GLY A 242 25.43 -8.59 1.48
C GLY A 242 25.09 -7.30 2.20
N ARG A 243 24.18 -6.50 1.65
CA ARG A 243 23.68 -5.26 2.31
C ARG A 243 23.03 -5.55 3.66
N GLU A 244 22.18 -6.57 3.76
CA GLU A 244 21.51 -6.89 5.03
C GLU A 244 22.51 -7.43 6.07
N ILE A 245 23.50 -8.21 5.67
CA ILE A 245 24.59 -8.63 6.57
C ILE A 245 25.38 -7.43 7.06
N ARG A 246 25.79 -6.52 6.17
CA ARG A 246 26.54 -5.32 6.55
C ARG A 246 25.75 -4.39 7.46
N ARG A 247 24.46 -4.25 7.28
CA ARG A 247 23.57 -3.52 8.20
C ARG A 247 23.56 -4.13 9.60
N GLN A 248 23.76 -5.44 9.71
CA GLN A 248 23.82 -6.11 11.01
C GLN A 248 25.19 -5.96 11.71
N THR A 249 26.26 -5.75 10.95
CA THR A 249 27.63 -5.63 11.47
C THR A 249 28.09 -4.17 11.62
N GLU A 250 27.71 -3.31 10.66
CA GLU A 250 28.22 -1.94 10.49
C GLU A 250 27.06 -0.95 10.32
N ARG A 251 26.05 -1.02 11.18
CA ARG A 251 24.79 -0.29 11.07
C ARG A 251 24.95 1.20 10.80
N HIS A 252 25.74 1.91 11.62
CA HIS A 252 25.87 3.37 11.55
C HIS A 252 26.78 3.86 10.43
N SER A 253 27.63 3.00 9.90
CA SER A 253 28.60 3.33 8.84
C SER A 253 28.15 2.82 7.45
N THR A 254 26.98 2.20 7.33
CA THR A 254 26.47 1.66 6.07
C THR A 254 25.44 2.60 5.46
N PRO A 255 25.77 3.26 4.32
CA PRO A 255 24.81 4.08 3.58
C PRO A 255 23.61 3.26 3.12
N ARG A 256 22.45 3.89 2.97
CA ARG A 256 21.21 3.21 2.56
C ARG A 256 21.31 2.50 1.21
N ASN A 257 22.03 3.08 0.27
CA ASN A 257 22.25 2.56 -1.08
C ASN A 257 23.52 1.71 -1.21
N TRP A 258 24.19 1.37 -0.09
CA TRP A 258 25.37 0.55 -0.14
C TRP A 258 25.05 -0.85 -0.69
N GLN A 259 25.92 -1.34 -1.55
CA GLN A 259 25.91 -2.72 -2.06
C GLN A 259 27.33 -3.27 -2.05
N PRO A 260 27.53 -4.57 -1.83
CA PRO A 260 28.83 -5.19 -2.01
C PRO A 260 29.24 -5.10 -3.48
N HIS A 261 30.51 -4.88 -3.73
CA HIS A 261 31.07 -5.02 -5.07
C HIS A 261 31.36 -6.51 -5.33
N LEU A 262 30.65 -7.05 -6.30
CA LEU A 262 30.78 -8.44 -6.71
C LEU A 262 31.53 -8.51 -8.04
N PRO A 263 32.19 -9.64 -8.33
CA PRO A 263 32.72 -9.87 -9.66
C PRO A 263 31.62 -9.70 -10.72
N GLU A 264 32.01 -9.18 -11.90
CA GLU A 264 31.08 -8.80 -13.00
C GLU A 264 30.21 -7.55 -12.76
N ASP A 265 30.30 -6.90 -11.62
CA ASP A 265 29.68 -5.60 -11.45
C ASP A 265 30.38 -4.54 -12.34
N ALA A 266 29.59 -3.56 -12.81
CA ALA A 266 30.12 -2.49 -13.62
C ALA A 266 31.21 -1.72 -12.86
N GLN A 267 32.35 -1.50 -13.53
CA GLN A 267 33.44 -0.71 -12.96
C GLN A 267 32.99 0.76 -12.81
N PRO A 268 33.48 1.47 -11.77
CA PRO A 268 33.18 2.87 -11.58
C PRO A 268 33.56 3.72 -12.80
N ALA A 269 32.78 4.74 -13.10
CA ALA A 269 33.07 5.66 -14.19
C ALA A 269 34.45 6.31 -14.01
N GLY A 270 35.28 6.29 -15.06
CA GLY A 270 36.65 6.79 -15.02
C GLY A 270 37.74 5.78 -14.67
N TYR A 271 37.35 4.53 -14.39
CA TYR A 271 38.33 3.46 -14.20
C TYR A 271 39.16 3.25 -15.48
N ARG A 272 40.47 3.24 -15.34
CA ARG A 272 41.39 2.94 -16.46
C ARG A 272 41.90 1.50 -16.29
N TRP A 273 41.85 0.72 -17.35
CA TRP A 273 42.46 -0.60 -17.43
C TRP A 273 43.98 -0.46 -17.22
N THR A 274 44.50 -1.28 -16.33
CA THR A 274 45.95 -1.42 -16.10
C THR A 274 46.33 -2.85 -16.51
N ASP A 275 47.62 -3.09 -16.72
CA ASP A 275 48.13 -4.43 -17.04
C ASP A 275 48.05 -5.42 -15.84
N ASP A 276 47.69 -4.90 -14.67
CA ASP A 276 47.46 -5.71 -13.47
C ASP A 276 46.02 -6.15 -13.39
N GLU A 277 45.68 -7.32 -13.89
CA GLU A 277 44.36 -7.94 -13.86
C GLU A 277 43.82 -8.15 -12.44
N SER A 278 44.67 -8.19 -11.41
CA SER A 278 44.24 -8.32 -10.02
C SER A 278 43.35 -7.17 -9.55
N VAL A 279 43.49 -5.99 -10.16
CA VAL A 279 42.66 -4.80 -9.91
C VAL A 279 41.23 -4.99 -10.42
N LEU A 280 41.00 -5.92 -11.35
CA LEU A 280 39.67 -6.24 -11.88
C LEU A 280 38.84 -7.11 -10.95
N HIS A 281 39.45 -7.71 -9.95
CA HIS A 281 38.76 -8.58 -9.01
C HIS A 281 38.17 -7.76 -7.86
N ALA A 282 36.92 -8.01 -7.56
CA ALA A 282 36.27 -7.44 -6.40
C ALA A 282 37.03 -7.83 -5.11
N PRO A 283 37.13 -6.95 -4.11
CA PRO A 283 37.65 -7.32 -2.80
C PRO A 283 36.86 -8.50 -2.22
N SER A 284 37.52 -9.37 -1.46
CA SER A 284 36.82 -10.49 -0.79
C SER A 284 35.60 -9.98 -0.01
N LEU A 285 34.45 -10.63 -0.18
CA LEU A 285 33.17 -10.15 0.35
C LEU A 285 33.21 -9.94 1.87
N HIS A 286 33.88 -10.83 2.61
CA HIS A 286 34.02 -10.67 4.07
C HIS A 286 34.73 -9.37 4.49
N LEU A 287 35.65 -8.84 3.67
CA LEU A 287 36.31 -7.57 3.94
C LEU A 287 35.38 -6.37 3.67
N GLN A 288 34.42 -6.53 2.78
CA GLN A 288 33.42 -5.52 2.51
C GLN A 288 32.30 -5.50 3.55
N LEU A 289 31.95 -6.68 4.08
CA LEU A 289 30.89 -6.82 5.07
C LEU A 289 31.30 -6.38 6.46
N PHE A 290 32.59 -6.28 6.74
CA PHE A 290 33.13 -6.09 8.07
C PHE A 290 34.32 -5.11 8.05
N ASN A 291 34.09 -3.88 8.52
CA ASN A 291 35.04 -2.78 8.36
C ASN A 291 35.65 -2.26 9.67
N THR A 292 34.93 -2.42 10.79
CA THR A 292 35.37 -1.88 12.06
C THR A 292 36.06 -2.93 12.93
N GLN A 293 36.82 -2.42 13.85
CA GLN A 293 37.54 -3.24 14.85
C GLN A 293 36.53 -3.90 15.80
N VAL A 294 36.75 -5.17 16.09
CA VAL A 294 35.96 -5.91 17.08
C VAL A 294 36.75 -6.09 18.35
N THR A 295 36.23 -5.57 19.43
CA THR A 295 36.82 -5.73 20.77
C THR A 295 35.87 -6.50 21.68
N THR A 296 36.41 -7.12 22.71
CA THR A 296 35.63 -7.85 23.72
C THR A 296 35.93 -7.32 25.09
N GLN A 297 34.89 -7.17 25.92
CA GLN A 297 35.04 -6.87 27.32
C GLN A 297 34.08 -7.78 28.13
N GLY A 298 34.66 -8.77 28.80
CA GLY A 298 33.87 -9.84 29.41
C GLY A 298 33.13 -10.64 28.34
N ASN A 299 31.82 -10.79 28.52
CA ASN A 299 30.93 -11.47 27.58
C ASN A 299 30.29 -10.55 26.50
N LEU A 300 30.66 -9.26 26.49
CA LEU A 300 30.14 -8.30 25.51
C LEU A 300 31.13 -8.10 24.37
N VAL A 301 30.58 -7.80 23.19
CA VAL A 301 31.34 -7.51 21.97
C VAL A 301 31.07 -6.07 21.54
N GLN A 302 32.11 -5.31 21.24
CA GLN A 302 32.00 -4.01 20.61
C GLN A 302 32.33 -4.14 19.13
N ALA A 303 31.34 -3.82 18.26
CA ALA A 303 31.45 -3.87 16.80
C ALA A 303 30.53 -2.85 16.15
N GLY A 304 30.93 -2.25 15.02
CA GLY A 304 30.09 -1.28 14.30
C GLY A 304 29.68 -0.05 15.13
N GLY A 305 30.49 0.33 16.14
CA GLY A 305 30.17 1.43 17.06
C GLY A 305 29.13 1.10 18.14
N LEU A 306 28.69 -0.15 18.25
CA LEU A 306 27.72 -0.62 19.24
C LEU A 306 28.31 -1.70 20.14
N TRP A 307 27.77 -1.79 21.36
CA TRP A 307 27.98 -2.91 22.26
C TRP A 307 26.91 -3.97 22.02
N HIS A 308 27.30 -5.24 21.92
CA HIS A 308 26.44 -6.40 21.68
C HIS A 308 26.51 -7.37 22.86
N GLY A 309 25.34 -7.79 23.35
CA GLY A 309 25.18 -8.80 24.37
C GLY A 309 24.44 -10.01 23.81
N MET A 310 24.99 -11.21 24.02
CA MET A 310 24.43 -12.44 23.46
C MET A 310 23.74 -13.27 24.53
N VAL A 311 22.72 -14.01 24.13
CA VAL A 311 21.98 -14.99 24.95
C VAL A 311 21.83 -16.27 24.11
N SER A 312 22.24 -17.41 24.65
CA SER A 312 22.00 -18.72 24.04
C SER A 312 20.95 -19.50 24.82
N ILE A 313 20.06 -20.17 24.14
CA ILE A 313 19.16 -21.14 24.76
C ILE A 313 19.94 -22.43 24.97
N THR A 314 19.96 -22.93 26.20
CA THR A 314 20.67 -24.16 26.60
C THR A 314 19.73 -25.31 26.95
N LEU A 315 18.51 -24.99 27.37
CA LEU A 315 17.42 -25.95 27.54
C LEU A 315 16.20 -25.47 26.73
N PRO A 316 15.57 -26.37 25.96
CA PRO A 316 14.41 -26.02 25.14
C PRO A 316 13.24 -25.58 26.03
N PRO A 317 12.22 -24.89 25.47
CA PRO A 317 11.00 -24.58 26.17
C PRO A 317 10.33 -25.83 26.72
N GLN A 318 9.98 -25.82 27.99
CA GLN A 318 9.21 -26.91 28.63
C GLN A 318 7.77 -26.95 28.08
N ASN A 319 7.20 -25.76 27.83
CA ASN A 319 5.90 -25.58 27.19
C ASN A 319 6.13 -24.83 25.89
N LEU A 320 5.78 -25.44 24.76
CA LEU A 320 5.86 -24.75 23.47
C LEU A 320 4.93 -23.56 23.47
N GLN A 321 5.48 -22.37 23.24
CA GLN A 321 4.75 -21.12 23.05
C GLN A 321 5.05 -20.56 21.68
N THR A 322 4.11 -19.82 21.12
CA THR A 322 4.30 -19.20 19.80
C THR A 322 5.41 -18.13 19.85
N PHE A 323 6.01 -17.86 18.71
CA PHE A 323 7.04 -16.82 18.62
C PHE A 323 6.49 -15.42 18.97
N ASN A 324 5.20 -15.16 18.70
CA ASN A 324 4.57 -13.89 19.03
C ASN A 324 4.53 -13.61 20.54
N GLU A 325 4.50 -14.64 21.40
CA GLU A 325 4.59 -14.46 22.85
C GLU A 325 5.97 -13.91 23.25
N LEU A 326 7.05 -14.39 22.64
CA LEU A 326 8.39 -13.82 22.82
C LEU A 326 8.45 -12.36 22.39
N VAL A 327 7.87 -12.05 21.23
CA VAL A 327 7.83 -10.66 20.71
C VAL A 327 7.08 -9.72 21.68
N ARG A 328 5.99 -10.18 22.27
CA ARG A 328 5.22 -9.43 23.27
C ARG A 328 5.97 -9.28 24.60
N ALA A 329 6.74 -10.29 24.99
CA ALA A 329 7.51 -10.28 26.24
C ALA A 329 8.71 -9.32 26.20
N VAL A 330 9.30 -9.08 25.02
CA VAL A 330 10.40 -8.12 24.86
C VAL A 330 9.84 -6.71 24.67
N PRO A 331 10.15 -5.74 25.56
CA PRO A 331 9.68 -4.36 25.42
C PRO A 331 10.08 -3.76 24.05
N ARG A 332 9.15 -3.03 23.44
CA ARG A 332 9.34 -2.45 22.09
C ARG A 332 10.62 -1.62 21.93
N ALA A 333 11.06 -0.94 22.98
CA ALA A 333 12.26 -0.11 22.97
C ALA A 333 13.59 -0.89 22.96
N VAL A 334 13.56 -2.20 23.17
CA VAL A 334 14.77 -3.05 23.19
C VAL A 334 15.03 -3.60 21.80
N PRO A 335 16.17 -3.26 21.17
CA PRO A 335 16.57 -3.85 19.91
C PRO A 335 17.09 -5.27 20.13
N TRP A 336 16.71 -6.21 19.30
CA TRP A 336 17.18 -7.58 19.42
C TRP A 336 17.11 -8.37 18.13
N ARG A 337 17.88 -9.44 18.05
CA ARG A 337 17.91 -10.39 16.97
C ARG A 337 18.03 -11.79 17.53
N ILE A 338 17.38 -12.76 16.89
CA ILE A 338 17.48 -14.17 17.20
C ILE A 338 17.75 -14.94 15.91
N ARG A 339 18.68 -15.89 16.00
CA ARG A 339 18.98 -16.82 14.93
C ARG A 339 18.76 -18.24 15.42
N MET A 340 18.06 -19.02 14.62
CA MET A 340 17.73 -20.41 14.86
C MET A 340 18.30 -21.21 13.69
N ASP A 341 19.31 -22.05 13.95
CA ASP A 341 19.88 -22.92 12.93
C ASP A 341 19.32 -24.33 13.12
N LEU A 342 18.76 -24.88 12.04
CA LEU A 342 18.14 -26.19 11.99
C LEU A 342 18.91 -27.07 11.00
N MET A 343 19.46 -28.17 11.52
CA MET A 343 20.30 -29.12 10.77
C MET A 343 19.76 -30.56 10.93
N PRO A 344 19.90 -31.41 9.92
CA PRO A 344 19.51 -32.82 10.02
C PRO A 344 20.48 -33.63 10.88
N GLY A 345 20.08 -34.86 11.27
CA GLY A 345 20.94 -35.83 11.88
C GLY A 345 21.02 -35.77 13.41
N GLY A 346 19.98 -35.33 14.11
CA GLY A 346 19.96 -35.26 15.57
C GLY A 346 20.20 -36.64 16.24
N MET A 347 19.52 -37.68 15.79
CA MET A 347 19.74 -39.01 16.33
C MET A 347 21.14 -39.55 16.00
N LYS A 348 21.72 -39.23 14.83
CA LYS A 348 23.10 -39.60 14.47
C LYS A 348 24.09 -38.93 15.45
N ALA A 349 23.88 -37.69 15.82
CA ALA A 349 24.69 -37.01 16.83
C ALA A 349 24.51 -37.58 18.24
N LEU A 350 23.35 -38.12 18.57
CA LEU A 350 23.05 -38.76 19.86
C LEU A 350 23.45 -40.24 19.94
N ASN A 351 23.86 -40.89 18.85
CA ASN A 351 24.15 -42.32 18.82
C ASN A 351 25.15 -42.77 19.89
N LEU A 352 26.25 -42.04 20.07
CA LEU A 352 27.23 -42.34 21.11
C LEU A 352 26.58 -42.20 22.51
N LYS A 353 25.83 -41.15 22.77
CA LYS A 353 25.12 -40.95 24.02
C LYS A 353 24.06 -42.02 24.25
N LYS A 354 23.31 -42.41 23.24
CA LYS A 354 22.33 -43.52 23.27
C LYS A 354 22.99 -44.82 23.70
N THR A 355 24.14 -45.16 23.06
CA THR A 355 24.88 -46.38 23.42
C THR A 355 25.37 -46.37 24.86
N LEU A 356 25.96 -45.27 25.31
CA LEU A 356 26.43 -45.14 26.70
C LEU A 356 25.28 -45.25 27.71
N LEU A 357 24.15 -44.57 27.43
CA LEU A 357 22.96 -44.60 28.29
C LEU A 357 22.33 -46.00 28.31
N THR A 358 22.37 -46.76 27.23
CA THR A 358 21.88 -48.12 27.18
C THR A 358 22.64 -49.01 28.15
N TYR A 359 23.99 -48.90 28.17
CA TYR A 359 24.79 -49.68 29.11
C TYR A 359 24.70 -49.24 30.57
N SER A 360 24.24 -48.01 30.83
CA SER A 360 24.09 -47.44 32.19
C SER A 360 22.64 -47.30 32.63
N SER A 361 21.66 -47.80 31.89
CA SER A 361 20.22 -47.66 32.16
C SER A 361 19.73 -48.29 33.46
N PHE A 362 20.53 -49.22 34.04
CA PHE A 362 20.24 -49.82 35.35
C PHE A 362 20.43 -48.85 36.51
N ILE A 363 21.10 -47.71 36.29
CA ILE A 363 21.30 -46.68 37.32
C ILE A 363 20.02 -45.80 37.33
N SER A 364 19.36 -45.70 38.47
CA SER A 364 18.10 -44.99 38.63
C SER A 364 18.16 -43.51 38.21
N ALA A 365 19.28 -42.83 38.42
CA ALA A 365 19.52 -41.42 38.01
C ALA A 365 19.72 -41.28 36.49
N VAL A 366 20.09 -42.33 35.76
CA VAL A 366 20.37 -42.35 34.33
C VAL A 366 19.12 -42.76 33.53
N ARG A 367 18.25 -43.54 34.14
CA ARG A 367 17.05 -44.13 33.51
C ARG A 367 16.16 -43.10 32.83
N PRO A 368 15.83 -41.92 33.41
CA PRO A 368 14.99 -40.92 32.72
C PRO A 368 15.67 -40.36 31.46
N MET A 369 17.00 -40.17 31.48
CA MET A 369 17.76 -39.75 30.30
C MET A 369 17.72 -40.82 29.19
N TYR A 370 17.84 -42.11 29.55
CA TYR A 370 17.71 -43.23 28.61
C TYR A 370 16.33 -43.25 27.98
N GLU A 371 15.27 -43.18 28.80
CA GLU A 371 13.87 -43.19 28.33
C GLU A 371 13.61 -42.00 27.38
N SER A 372 14.11 -40.82 27.68
CA SER A 372 14.01 -39.64 26.81
C SER A 372 14.68 -39.84 25.46
N VAL A 373 15.91 -40.41 25.44
CA VAL A 373 16.62 -40.65 24.17
C VAL A 373 15.97 -41.78 23.37
N MET A 374 15.38 -42.80 24.02
CA MET A 374 14.61 -43.84 23.35
C MET A 374 13.30 -43.33 22.76
N THR A 375 12.60 -42.42 23.45
CA THR A 375 11.43 -41.74 22.92
C THR A 375 11.79 -40.93 21.68
N LEU A 376 12.89 -40.15 21.71
CA LEU A 376 13.39 -39.44 20.52
C LEU A 376 13.73 -40.40 19.37
N ALA A 377 14.34 -41.57 19.65
CA ALA A 377 14.66 -42.57 18.65
C ALA A 377 13.39 -43.16 17.99
N ALA A 378 12.34 -43.36 18.74
CA ALA A 378 11.06 -43.82 18.21
C ALA A 378 10.34 -42.71 17.39
N THR A 379 10.56 -41.46 17.76
CA THR A 379 10.04 -40.31 16.98
C THR A 379 10.77 -40.17 15.66
N ASP A 380 12.10 -40.38 15.62
CA ASP A 380 12.95 -40.27 14.41
C ASP A 380 12.55 -41.26 13.30
N GLU A 381 11.89 -42.37 13.61
CA GLU A 381 11.33 -43.28 12.62
C GLU A 381 10.20 -42.64 11.80
N LYS A 382 9.42 -41.79 12.40
CA LYS A 382 8.26 -41.12 11.80
C LYS A 382 8.63 -39.75 11.28
N GLU A 383 9.27 -38.96 12.10
CA GLU A 383 9.65 -37.58 11.86
C GLU A 383 11.12 -37.35 12.28
N PRO A 384 11.97 -36.71 11.42
CA PRO A 384 13.37 -36.51 11.74
C PRO A 384 13.60 -35.72 13.02
N VAL A 385 14.44 -36.22 13.89
CA VAL A 385 15.00 -35.48 15.00
C VAL A 385 16.16 -34.61 14.50
N CYS A 386 16.05 -33.34 14.68
CA CYS A 386 16.98 -32.35 14.15
C CYS A 386 18.04 -31.93 15.19
N ILE A 387 19.08 -31.26 14.72
CA ILE A 387 20.00 -30.49 15.57
C ILE A 387 19.57 -29.05 15.42
N MET A 388 19.23 -28.40 16.54
CA MET A 388 18.84 -27.01 16.55
C MET A 388 19.74 -26.21 17.49
N THR A 389 20.19 -25.04 17.07
CA THR A 389 20.88 -24.08 17.92
C THR A 389 20.16 -22.75 17.86
N ILE A 390 19.98 -22.09 19.01
CA ILE A 390 19.28 -20.82 19.13
C ILE A 390 20.17 -19.81 19.83
N MET A 391 20.49 -18.73 19.11
CA MET A 391 21.32 -17.64 19.59
C MET A 391 20.56 -16.31 19.41
N ALA A 392 20.47 -15.54 20.47
CA ALA A 392 19.94 -14.18 20.44
C ALA A 392 21.02 -13.14 20.74
N SER A 393 20.83 -11.93 20.26
CA SER A 393 21.67 -10.78 20.60
C SER A 393 20.81 -9.53 20.75
N THR A 394 21.29 -8.63 21.58
CA THR A 394 20.80 -7.26 21.73
C THR A 394 21.96 -6.29 21.69
N TRP A 395 21.68 -5.01 21.52
CA TRP A 395 22.73 -4.00 21.43
C TRP A 395 22.36 -2.69 22.11
N GLY A 396 23.37 -1.85 22.27
CA GLY A 396 23.24 -0.51 22.81
C GLY A 396 24.44 0.37 22.52
N LYS A 397 24.25 1.69 22.54
CA LYS A 397 25.32 2.68 22.29
C LYS A 397 26.37 2.70 23.40
N THR A 398 26.00 2.35 24.62
CA THR A 398 26.88 2.21 25.73
C THR A 398 26.84 0.81 26.31
N ARG A 399 27.87 0.45 27.08
CA ARG A 399 27.95 -0.84 27.74
C ARG A 399 26.78 -1.06 28.70
N GLU A 400 26.42 -0.03 29.47
CA GLU A 400 25.36 -0.06 30.48
C GLU A 400 23.98 -0.32 29.82
N ILE A 401 23.69 0.38 28.69
CA ILE A 401 22.46 0.17 27.94
C ILE A 401 22.43 -1.26 27.40
N CYS A 402 23.54 -1.74 26.84
CA CYS A 402 23.63 -3.10 26.30
C CYS A 402 23.41 -4.15 27.41
N THR A 403 24.06 -4.00 28.57
CA THR A 403 23.89 -4.93 29.70
C THR A 403 22.45 -4.96 30.20
N ARG A 404 21.79 -3.80 30.29
CA ARG A 404 20.37 -3.71 30.66
C ARG A 404 19.50 -4.43 29.65
N ASN A 405 19.71 -4.14 28.37
CA ASN A 405 18.96 -4.77 27.29
C ASN A 405 19.15 -6.29 27.26
N GLN A 406 20.38 -6.76 27.51
CA GLN A 406 20.69 -8.19 27.61
C GLN A 406 19.94 -8.87 28.75
N ALA A 407 19.88 -8.24 29.93
CA ALA A 407 19.12 -8.74 31.06
C ALA A 407 17.61 -8.86 30.75
N ILE A 408 17.04 -7.83 30.07
CA ILE A 408 15.63 -7.83 29.65
C ILE A 408 15.38 -8.96 28.66
N LEU A 409 16.21 -9.04 27.60
CA LEU A 409 16.09 -10.08 26.57
C LEU A 409 16.23 -11.49 27.18
N LYS A 410 17.20 -11.69 28.08
CA LYS A 410 17.39 -12.94 28.80
C LYS A 410 16.12 -13.33 29.59
N SER A 411 15.58 -12.42 30.40
CA SER A 411 14.37 -12.66 31.19
C SER A 411 13.15 -12.98 30.30
N ALA A 412 13.00 -12.29 29.14
CA ALA A 412 11.92 -12.57 28.21
C ALA A 412 12.05 -13.97 27.58
N ILE A 413 13.28 -14.39 27.21
CA ILE A 413 13.54 -15.73 26.67
C ILE A 413 13.31 -16.79 27.74
N GLU A 414 13.77 -16.57 28.98
CA GLU A 414 13.52 -17.52 30.09
C GLU A 414 12.05 -17.69 30.40
N GLY A 415 11.26 -16.60 30.26
CA GLY A 415 9.81 -16.65 30.38
C GLY A 415 9.08 -17.30 29.21
N TRP A 416 9.72 -17.39 28.03
CA TRP A 416 9.15 -18.00 26.82
C TRP A 416 9.15 -19.53 26.92
N GLY A 417 8.06 -20.08 27.48
CA GLY A 417 7.92 -21.52 27.69
C GLY A 417 8.86 -22.14 28.72
N VAL A 418 9.45 -21.35 29.61
CA VAL A 418 10.41 -21.78 30.63
C VAL A 418 11.68 -22.38 30.01
N CYS A 419 12.44 -21.54 29.35
CA CYS A 419 13.74 -21.90 28.74
C CYS A 419 14.91 -21.81 29.72
N GLY A 420 15.92 -22.66 29.54
CA GLY A 420 17.24 -22.42 30.14
C GLY A 420 18.11 -21.56 29.22
N THR A 421 18.84 -20.59 29.79
CA THR A 421 19.69 -19.68 29.01
C THR A 421 21.09 -19.52 29.59
N THR A 422 22.05 -19.11 28.73
CA THR A 422 23.36 -18.64 29.17
C THR A 422 23.79 -17.37 28.46
N THR A 423 24.52 -16.52 29.16
CA THR A 423 25.19 -15.32 28.62
C THR A 423 26.70 -15.42 28.66
N THR A 424 27.23 -16.60 29.10
CA THR A 424 28.66 -16.85 29.21
C THR A 424 29.15 -17.70 28.06
N PHE A 425 30.16 -17.21 27.35
CA PHE A 425 30.70 -17.84 26.16
C PHE A 425 32.21 -17.94 26.26
N GLY A 426 32.78 -19.05 25.76
CA GLY A 426 34.23 -19.23 25.67
C GLY A 426 34.87 -18.25 24.65
N ASP A 427 34.15 -17.94 23.57
CA ASP A 427 34.50 -16.90 22.58
C ASP A 427 33.28 -16.04 22.28
N PRO A 428 33.16 -14.85 22.91
CA PRO A 428 32.05 -13.94 22.69
C PRO A 428 31.94 -13.43 21.24
N ARG A 429 33.07 -13.30 20.51
CA ARG A 429 33.07 -12.86 19.11
C ARG A 429 32.38 -13.88 18.21
N ARG A 430 32.72 -15.15 18.40
CA ARG A 430 32.08 -16.25 17.68
C ARG A 430 30.59 -16.35 18.03
N ALA A 431 30.24 -16.15 19.32
CA ALA A 431 28.84 -16.10 19.74
C ALA A 431 28.07 -14.97 19.04
N TRP A 432 28.65 -13.80 18.91
CA TRP A 432 28.06 -12.67 18.19
C TRP A 432 27.89 -12.95 16.70
N VAL A 433 28.91 -13.49 16.03
CA VAL A 433 28.83 -13.85 14.61
C VAL A 433 27.73 -14.88 14.36
N ASN A 434 27.52 -15.81 15.27
CA ASN A 434 26.43 -16.80 15.17
C ASN A 434 25.02 -16.22 15.32
N THR A 435 24.87 -14.93 15.60
CA THR A 435 23.58 -14.24 15.55
C THR A 435 23.33 -13.52 14.23
N ILE A 436 24.34 -13.40 13.36
CA ILE A 436 24.29 -12.60 12.13
C ILE A 436 23.76 -13.47 10.95
N LEU A 437 22.96 -12.87 10.09
CA LEU A 437 22.43 -13.50 8.88
C LEU A 437 23.57 -14.10 8.04
N ALA A 438 23.42 -15.34 7.64
CA ALA A 438 24.33 -16.04 6.74
C ALA A 438 25.82 -16.03 7.16
N ALA A 439 26.14 -15.53 8.33
CA ALA A 439 27.48 -15.64 8.89
C ALA A 439 27.71 -17.06 9.42
N SER A 440 28.83 -17.65 9.11
CA SER A 440 29.27 -19.02 9.46
C SER A 440 28.20 -20.13 9.32
N GLY A 441 28.61 -21.35 9.15
CA GLY A 441 27.70 -22.51 9.02
C GLY A 441 26.99 -22.94 10.31
N GLY A 442 26.78 -22.06 11.32
CA GLY A 442 26.05 -22.28 12.56
C GLY A 442 26.62 -23.41 13.43
N SER A 443 27.14 -23.06 14.57
CA SER A 443 27.31 -24.00 15.69
C SER A 443 27.15 -23.14 16.93
N GLY A 444 25.94 -23.07 17.45
CA GLY A 444 25.70 -22.52 18.77
C GLY A 444 26.44 -23.33 19.83
N PRO A 445 26.66 -22.78 21.02
CA PRO A 445 27.41 -23.46 22.07
C PRO A 445 26.75 -24.74 22.58
N VAL A 446 25.42 -24.83 22.50
CA VAL A 446 24.67 -25.99 22.99
C VAL A 446 23.62 -26.40 21.94
N PRO A 447 23.75 -27.60 21.35
CA PRO A 447 22.75 -28.13 20.45
C PRO A 447 21.54 -28.67 21.22
N LEU A 448 20.35 -28.40 20.69
CA LEU A 448 19.06 -28.96 21.08
C LEU A 448 18.68 -30.06 20.07
N TYR A 449 17.83 -31.00 20.45
CA TYR A 449 17.44 -32.12 19.59
C TYR A 449 15.91 -32.25 19.48
N PRO A 450 15.21 -31.26 18.92
CA PRO A 450 13.76 -31.32 18.70
C PRO A 450 13.38 -32.20 17.53
N PRO A 451 12.17 -32.81 17.52
CA PRO A 451 11.50 -33.23 16.30
C PRO A 451 11.34 -32.03 15.34
N LEU A 452 11.26 -32.31 14.04
CA LEU A 452 11.25 -31.26 12.99
C LEU A 452 10.06 -30.29 13.16
N SER A 453 8.85 -30.79 13.42
CA SER A 453 7.66 -29.97 13.64
C SER A 453 7.80 -29.03 14.84
N HIS A 454 8.37 -29.52 15.94
CA HIS A 454 8.64 -28.71 17.12
C HIS A 454 9.71 -27.64 16.85
N ALA A 455 10.71 -27.95 16.05
CA ALA A 455 11.70 -26.95 15.64
C ALA A 455 11.09 -25.83 14.80
N ILE A 456 10.23 -26.20 13.84
CA ILE A 456 9.54 -25.25 12.95
C ILE A 456 8.54 -24.38 13.72
N SER A 457 7.86 -24.91 14.73
CA SER A 457 6.89 -24.17 15.53
C SER A 457 7.52 -22.98 16.29
N LEU A 458 8.83 -23.00 16.53
CA LEU A 458 9.57 -21.90 17.15
C LEU A 458 9.89 -20.76 16.16
N PHE A 459 9.69 -20.96 14.85
CA PHE A 459 10.00 -19.95 13.85
C PHE A 459 8.96 -18.81 13.84
N PRO A 460 9.33 -17.57 13.44
CA PRO A 460 8.45 -16.40 13.39
C PRO A 460 7.49 -16.44 12.20
N LEU A 461 6.71 -17.51 12.04
CA LEU A 461 5.86 -17.78 10.89
C LEU A 461 4.58 -16.94 10.89
N ASN A 462 4.07 -16.54 12.06
CA ASN A 462 2.80 -15.80 12.20
C ASN A 462 3.02 -14.29 12.46
N ARG A 463 3.98 -13.67 11.77
CA ARG A 463 4.15 -12.21 11.82
C ARG A 463 3.34 -11.52 10.73
N ALA A 464 2.90 -10.28 11.00
CA ALA A 464 2.13 -9.51 10.01
C ALA A 464 2.98 -9.19 8.78
N GLY A 465 2.53 -9.65 7.60
CA GLY A 465 3.20 -9.41 6.34
C GLY A 465 2.46 -8.41 5.46
N SER A 466 3.21 -7.62 4.67
CA SER A 466 2.69 -6.76 3.61
C SER A 466 3.32 -7.10 2.27
N VAL A 467 2.48 -7.20 1.22
CA VAL A 467 2.92 -7.40 -0.17
C VAL A 467 3.50 -6.12 -0.77
N TRP A 468 3.34 -4.99 -0.10
CA TRP A 468 3.82 -3.67 -0.55
C TRP A 468 5.11 -3.23 0.14
N ARG A 469 5.75 -4.09 0.93
CA ARG A 469 6.99 -3.75 1.64
C ARG A 469 8.03 -3.12 0.68
N GLY A 470 8.51 -1.92 1.02
CA GLY A 470 9.43 -1.12 0.20
C GLY A 470 8.81 -0.49 -1.06
N LYS A 471 7.49 -0.60 -1.25
CA LYS A 471 6.74 -0.07 -2.41
C LYS A 471 5.42 0.61 -2.02
N GLY A 472 5.11 0.66 -0.74
CA GLY A 472 3.92 1.31 -0.20
C GLY A 472 4.02 2.83 -0.25
N ASN A 473 2.87 3.49 -0.14
CA ASN A 473 2.77 4.94 -0.02
C ASN A 473 1.95 5.38 1.21
N LEU A 474 1.37 4.43 1.94
CA LEU A 474 0.72 4.63 3.23
C LEU A 474 1.41 3.73 4.27
N MET A 475 1.82 4.32 5.40
CA MET A 475 2.38 3.60 6.54
C MET A 475 1.34 3.45 7.65
N LEU A 476 1.07 2.21 8.01
CA LEU A 476 0.31 1.81 9.18
C LEU A 476 1.23 0.98 10.10
N HIS A 477 0.77 0.66 11.29
CA HIS A 477 1.53 -0.24 12.16
C HIS A 477 0.61 -1.21 12.90
N THR A 478 1.16 -2.35 13.29
CA THR A 478 0.48 -3.31 14.16
C THR A 478 0.44 -2.80 15.61
N GLU A 479 -0.29 -3.48 16.46
CA GLU A 479 -0.38 -3.14 17.89
C GLU A 479 0.99 -3.18 18.60
N ASP A 480 1.84 -4.12 18.20
CA ASP A 480 3.21 -4.28 18.73
C ASP A 480 4.26 -3.38 18.03
N GLY A 481 3.83 -2.55 17.06
CA GLY A 481 4.64 -1.54 16.39
C GLY A 481 5.34 -2.01 15.12
N SER A 482 5.07 -3.21 14.60
CA SER A 482 5.62 -3.62 13.31
C SER A 482 5.07 -2.73 12.18
N ALA A 483 5.96 -2.22 11.35
CA ALA A 483 5.60 -1.37 10.21
C ALA A 483 4.80 -2.16 9.16
N PHE A 484 3.71 -1.59 8.68
CA PHE A 484 2.84 -2.20 7.67
C PHE A 484 2.56 -1.21 6.54
N GLU A 485 3.22 -1.41 5.43
CA GLU A 485 3.04 -0.58 4.24
C GLU A 485 1.81 -1.02 3.44
N VAL A 486 1.07 -0.05 2.91
CA VAL A 486 -0.03 -0.26 1.96
C VAL A 486 0.23 0.57 0.71
N GLY A 487 0.09 -0.05 -0.45
CA GLY A 487 0.18 0.62 -1.75
C GLY A 487 -1.21 0.96 -2.27
N LEU A 488 -1.61 2.23 -2.17
CA LEU A 488 -2.87 2.71 -2.73
C LEU A 488 -2.78 2.71 -4.27
N ALA A 489 -3.84 2.26 -4.94
CA ALA A 489 -3.91 2.12 -6.40
C ALA A 489 -2.76 1.28 -7.00
N SER A 490 -2.33 0.27 -6.30
CA SER A 490 -1.17 -0.57 -6.63
C SER A 490 -1.49 -1.63 -7.69
N SER A 491 -0.50 -1.96 -8.51
CA SER A 491 -0.57 -3.08 -9.48
C SER A 491 -0.73 -4.46 -8.83
N GLN A 492 -0.58 -4.58 -7.49
CA GLN A 492 -0.88 -5.80 -6.75
C GLN A 492 -2.38 -6.12 -6.70
N GLN A 493 -3.24 -5.14 -6.96
CA GLN A 493 -4.69 -5.30 -7.01
C GLN A 493 -5.20 -5.20 -8.44
N ASN A 494 -6.19 -6.03 -8.78
CA ASN A 494 -6.81 -6.02 -10.10
C ASN A 494 -7.87 -4.93 -10.27
N LYS A 495 -8.39 -4.43 -9.17
CA LYS A 495 -9.38 -3.35 -9.05
C LYS A 495 -8.96 -2.43 -7.91
N HIS A 496 -9.54 -1.24 -7.88
CA HIS A 496 -9.26 -0.24 -6.85
C HIS A 496 -10.55 0.28 -6.21
N THR A 497 -11.45 -0.66 -5.85
CA THR A 497 -12.67 -0.36 -5.11
C THR A 497 -12.42 -0.53 -3.63
N GLU A 498 -12.61 0.54 -2.89
CA GLU A 498 -12.38 0.63 -1.45
C GLU A 498 -13.69 0.92 -0.72
N LEU A 499 -14.00 0.16 0.32
CA LEU A 499 -15.12 0.39 1.21
C LEU A 499 -14.63 0.95 2.53
N ALA A 500 -15.27 1.99 3.01
CA ALA A 500 -14.96 2.63 4.28
C ALA A 500 -16.23 2.81 5.14
N PRO A 501 -16.79 1.73 5.72
CA PRO A 501 -17.88 1.83 6.67
C PRO A 501 -17.37 2.30 8.04
N GLY A 502 -18.15 3.13 8.71
CA GLY A 502 -17.84 3.58 10.06
C GLY A 502 -18.79 4.61 10.60
N ASP A 503 -19.05 4.52 11.91
CA ASP A 503 -19.91 5.48 12.61
C ASP A 503 -19.30 6.89 12.60
N PRO A 504 -20.13 7.95 12.67
CA PRO A 504 -19.66 9.32 12.74
C PRO A 504 -18.75 9.55 13.96
N GLY A 505 -17.70 10.37 13.80
CA GLY A 505 -16.81 10.76 14.89
C GLY A 505 -15.65 9.78 15.19
N LEU A 506 -15.58 8.63 14.55
CA LEU A 506 -14.51 7.65 14.77
C LEU A 506 -13.27 7.87 13.89
N GLY A 507 -13.22 8.93 13.08
CA GLY A 507 -12.06 9.24 12.22
C GLY A 507 -12.20 8.81 10.76
N LYS A 508 -13.38 8.34 10.31
CA LYS A 508 -13.64 7.90 8.92
C LYS A 508 -13.24 8.96 7.89
N SER A 509 -13.75 10.17 8.02
CA SER A 509 -13.47 11.26 7.07
C SER A 509 -11.99 11.68 7.07
N VAL A 510 -11.32 11.61 8.23
CA VAL A 510 -9.87 11.86 8.32
C VAL A 510 -9.11 10.78 7.54
N LEU A 511 -9.47 9.50 7.71
CA LEU A 511 -8.87 8.41 6.94
C LEU A 511 -9.03 8.62 5.43
N ILE A 512 -10.25 8.88 4.94
CA ILE A 512 -10.53 9.07 3.50
C ILE A 512 -9.75 10.27 2.94
N ASN A 513 -9.69 11.37 3.69
CA ASN A 513 -8.97 12.58 3.30
C ASN A 513 -7.44 12.34 3.29
N THR A 514 -6.89 11.62 4.28
CA THR A 514 -5.48 11.21 4.29
C THR A 514 -5.15 10.31 3.10
N LEU A 515 -6.01 9.34 2.76
CA LEU A 515 -5.83 8.50 1.57
C LEU A 515 -5.79 9.34 0.28
N SER A 516 -6.58 10.39 0.21
CA SER A 516 -6.61 11.34 -0.92
C SER A 516 -5.37 12.24 -0.93
N GLU A 517 -4.91 12.73 0.24
CA GLU A 517 -3.69 13.52 0.40
C GLU A 517 -2.44 12.72 -0.01
N ILE A 518 -2.36 11.45 0.38
CA ILE A 518 -1.27 10.55 -0.02
C ILE A 518 -1.20 10.40 -1.54
N GLN A 519 -2.34 10.33 -2.22
CA GLN A 519 -2.36 10.29 -3.68
C GLN A 519 -1.83 11.59 -4.29
N ILE A 520 -2.17 12.75 -3.71
CA ILE A 520 -1.67 14.05 -4.13
C ILE A 520 -0.16 14.15 -3.92
N SER A 521 0.31 13.78 -2.74
CA SER A 521 1.75 13.81 -2.41
C SER A 521 2.58 12.79 -3.19
N SER A 522 1.94 11.76 -3.76
CA SER A 522 2.58 10.73 -4.60
C SER A 522 2.50 11.01 -6.11
N ALA A 523 1.90 12.11 -6.53
CA ALA A 523 1.73 12.48 -7.93
C ALA A 523 3.07 12.81 -8.61
N GLN A 524 3.28 12.40 -9.87
CA GLN A 524 4.60 12.53 -10.51
C GLN A 524 4.86 13.92 -11.11
N LYS A 525 3.88 14.50 -11.81
CA LYS A 525 4.04 15.76 -12.55
C LYS A 525 2.97 16.80 -12.26
N ASN A 526 1.73 16.35 -12.12
CA ASN A 526 0.58 17.24 -11.99
C ASN A 526 -0.28 16.78 -10.80
N LEU A 527 -1.16 17.66 -10.35
CA LEU A 527 -2.21 17.29 -9.38
C LEU A 527 -3.04 16.14 -9.96
N PRO A 528 -3.31 15.05 -9.21
CA PRO A 528 -4.15 13.95 -9.71
C PRO A 528 -5.60 14.38 -9.88
N PHE A 529 -6.37 13.63 -10.64
CA PHE A 529 -7.80 13.86 -10.79
C PHE A 529 -8.58 13.23 -9.63
N ILE A 530 -9.26 14.06 -8.84
CA ILE A 530 -10.08 13.64 -7.70
C ILE A 530 -11.48 14.23 -7.81
N ALA A 531 -12.48 13.36 -7.88
CA ALA A 531 -13.89 13.68 -7.79
C ALA A 531 -14.37 13.23 -6.40
N TYR A 532 -14.70 14.19 -5.52
CA TYR A 532 -15.16 13.91 -4.16
C TYR A 532 -16.60 14.37 -4.00
N ILE A 533 -17.53 13.45 -3.79
CA ILE A 533 -18.95 13.69 -3.61
C ILE A 533 -19.30 13.40 -2.15
N ASP A 534 -19.79 14.40 -1.43
CA ASP A 534 -20.07 14.33 -0.01
C ASP A 534 -21.42 14.97 0.32
N LYS A 535 -22.07 14.47 1.36
CA LYS A 535 -23.19 15.15 2.01
C LYS A 535 -22.70 15.74 3.32
N GLY A 536 -21.94 16.85 3.23
CA GLY A 536 -21.35 17.53 4.38
C GLY A 536 -20.08 18.30 4.03
N TYR A 537 -19.33 18.66 5.04
CA TYR A 537 -18.16 19.53 4.89
C TYR A 537 -16.81 18.76 4.81
N SER A 538 -16.82 17.44 4.80
CA SER A 538 -15.59 16.62 4.90
C SER A 538 -14.62 16.88 3.75
N ALA A 539 -15.12 16.95 2.52
CA ALA A 539 -14.35 17.21 1.32
C ALA A 539 -13.76 18.62 1.23
N GLN A 540 -14.42 19.61 1.85
CA GLN A 540 -13.99 21.00 1.76
C GLN A 540 -12.65 21.25 2.45
N GLY A 541 -12.36 20.52 3.55
CA GLY A 541 -11.06 20.58 4.21
C GLY A 541 -9.90 20.18 3.29
N LEU A 542 -10.07 19.11 2.52
CA LEU A 542 -9.09 18.64 1.54
C LEU A 542 -8.89 19.67 0.40
N VAL A 543 -9.99 20.17 -0.18
CA VAL A 543 -9.90 21.17 -1.27
C VAL A 543 -9.21 22.43 -0.79
N GLN A 544 -9.56 22.94 0.40
CA GLN A 544 -8.93 24.13 0.95
C GLN A 544 -7.44 23.91 1.22
N LEU A 545 -7.06 22.74 1.75
CA LEU A 545 -5.65 22.37 1.92
C LEU A 545 -4.89 22.44 0.60
N ILE A 546 -5.45 21.87 -0.47
CA ILE A 546 -4.82 21.84 -1.79
C ILE A 546 -4.68 23.27 -2.33
N ARG A 547 -5.77 24.06 -2.32
CA ARG A 547 -5.75 25.46 -2.78
C ARG A 547 -4.73 26.32 -2.04
N ASP A 548 -4.62 26.15 -0.72
CA ASP A 548 -3.65 26.86 0.11
C ASP A 548 -2.20 26.41 -0.14
N SER A 549 -2.02 25.23 -0.70
CA SER A 549 -0.71 24.63 -0.99
C SER A 549 -0.26 24.84 -2.44
N LEU A 550 -1.16 25.32 -3.31
CA LEU A 550 -0.87 25.62 -4.71
C LEU A 550 -0.39 27.07 -4.90
N PRO A 551 0.46 27.33 -5.90
CA PRO A 551 0.77 28.69 -6.35
C PRO A 551 -0.50 29.46 -6.76
N PRO A 552 -0.52 30.81 -6.68
CA PRO A 552 -1.72 31.60 -6.96
C PRO A 552 -2.37 31.33 -8.31
N GLU A 553 -1.56 31.11 -9.35
CA GLU A 553 -1.99 30.84 -10.74
C GLU A 553 -2.59 29.46 -10.94
N ARG A 554 -2.38 28.53 -10.00
CA ARG A 554 -2.88 27.15 -10.06
C ARG A 554 -4.02 26.85 -9.08
N LYS A 555 -4.49 27.83 -8.34
CA LYS A 555 -5.53 27.62 -7.33
C LYS A 555 -6.85 27.09 -7.89
N ASP A 556 -7.13 27.37 -9.14
CA ASP A 556 -8.34 26.89 -9.84
C ASP A 556 -8.26 25.41 -10.26
N GLU A 557 -7.10 24.77 -10.09
CA GLU A 557 -7.00 23.33 -10.26
C GLU A 557 -7.78 22.55 -9.16
N ALA A 558 -8.15 23.20 -8.04
CA ALA A 558 -8.92 22.59 -6.98
C ALA A 558 -10.13 23.47 -6.63
N VAL A 559 -11.35 22.91 -6.74
CA VAL A 559 -12.61 23.65 -6.55
C VAL A 559 -13.56 22.85 -5.65
N GLY A 560 -14.13 23.55 -4.67
CA GLY A 560 -15.26 23.08 -3.88
C GLY A 560 -16.57 23.71 -4.36
N ILE A 561 -17.56 22.88 -4.64
CA ILE A 561 -18.87 23.27 -5.16
C ILE A 561 -19.92 22.89 -4.13
N ILE A 562 -20.71 23.84 -3.71
CA ILE A 562 -21.94 23.57 -2.96
C ILE A 562 -23.05 23.47 -4.00
N LEU A 563 -23.58 22.28 -4.20
CA LEU A 563 -24.61 22.05 -5.20
C LEU A 563 -25.90 22.74 -4.78
N SER A 564 -26.52 23.48 -5.70
CA SER A 564 -27.84 24.10 -5.51
C SER A 564 -28.79 23.64 -6.61
N ASN A 565 -30.04 23.43 -6.25
CA ASN A 565 -31.11 23.07 -7.19
C ASN A 565 -31.82 24.30 -7.77
N ASP A 566 -31.09 25.40 -7.92
CA ASP A 566 -31.62 26.65 -8.47
C ASP A 566 -31.32 26.80 -9.96
N PRO A 567 -32.15 27.55 -10.73
CA PRO A 567 -31.94 27.78 -12.16
C PRO A 567 -30.60 28.45 -12.51
N GLU A 568 -30.00 29.18 -11.58
CA GLU A 568 -28.67 29.81 -11.77
C GLU A 568 -27.53 28.80 -11.84
N TYR A 569 -27.70 27.63 -11.19
CA TYR A 569 -26.75 26.54 -11.18
C TYR A 569 -27.05 25.46 -12.23
N THR A 570 -27.87 25.81 -13.24
CA THR A 570 -28.28 24.84 -14.25
C THR A 570 -27.09 24.29 -15.03
N ARG A 571 -27.08 22.96 -15.14
CA ARG A 571 -26.26 22.19 -16.06
C ARG A 571 -27.16 21.23 -16.83
N ASN A 572 -27.29 21.48 -18.12
CA ASN A 572 -28.18 20.70 -18.97
C ASN A 572 -27.83 19.21 -18.96
N LEU A 573 -28.82 18.36 -18.70
CA LEU A 573 -28.64 16.89 -18.72
C LEU A 573 -28.16 16.38 -20.08
N PHE A 574 -28.51 17.07 -21.15
CA PHE A 574 -28.22 16.68 -22.53
C PHE A 574 -26.97 17.36 -23.11
N ASP A 575 -26.14 17.98 -22.28
CA ASP A 575 -24.84 18.44 -22.75
C ASP A 575 -24.00 17.27 -23.21
N VAL A 576 -23.33 17.46 -24.35
CA VAL A 576 -22.37 16.54 -24.92
C VAL A 576 -20.99 17.18 -25.01
N MET A 577 -19.98 16.37 -25.32
CA MET A 577 -18.61 16.84 -25.49
C MET A 577 -18.53 18.05 -26.43
N TYR A 578 -17.72 19.03 -26.06
CA TYR A 578 -17.50 20.23 -26.83
C TYR A 578 -17.07 19.91 -28.28
N GLY A 579 -17.82 20.43 -29.23
CA GLY A 579 -17.66 20.17 -30.66
C GLY A 579 -18.56 19.07 -31.21
N ALA A 580 -19.08 18.18 -30.36
CA ALA A 580 -19.99 17.10 -30.81
C ALA A 580 -21.42 17.61 -31.07
N LYS A 581 -22.16 16.86 -31.89
CA LYS A 581 -23.59 17.05 -32.13
C LYS A 581 -24.43 15.89 -31.56
N LYS A 582 -23.77 14.81 -31.10
CA LYS A 582 -24.40 13.60 -30.56
C LYS A 582 -23.62 13.14 -29.35
N PRO A 583 -24.27 12.48 -28.40
CA PRO A 583 -23.56 11.94 -27.24
C PRO A 583 -22.66 10.76 -27.62
N ILE A 584 -21.53 10.66 -26.98
CA ILE A 584 -20.73 9.43 -26.94
C ILE A 584 -21.37 8.43 -25.98
N THR A 585 -20.97 7.17 -26.06
CA THR A 585 -21.54 6.07 -25.24
C THR A 585 -21.63 6.40 -23.75
N PRO A 586 -20.61 6.92 -23.04
CA PRO A 586 -20.73 7.24 -21.62
C PRO A 586 -21.72 8.38 -21.32
N GLU A 587 -21.81 9.39 -22.19
CA GLU A 587 -22.77 10.47 -22.04
C GLU A 587 -24.21 9.96 -22.22
N LYS A 588 -24.45 9.13 -23.24
CA LYS A 588 -25.76 8.48 -23.46
C LYS A 588 -26.15 7.61 -22.27
N ASN A 589 -25.21 6.81 -21.72
CA ASN A 589 -25.47 5.99 -20.55
C ASN A 589 -25.82 6.82 -19.32
N PHE A 590 -25.13 7.95 -19.10
CA PHE A 590 -25.44 8.86 -18.02
C PHE A 590 -26.83 9.48 -18.16
N MET A 591 -27.16 10.05 -19.35
CA MET A 591 -28.49 10.59 -19.63
C MET A 591 -29.57 9.53 -19.36
N SER A 592 -29.38 8.31 -19.90
CA SER A 592 -30.29 7.18 -19.69
C SER A 592 -30.46 6.85 -18.19
N SER A 593 -29.37 6.85 -17.43
CA SER A 593 -29.41 6.55 -16.00
C SER A 593 -30.20 7.60 -15.22
N VAL A 594 -30.01 8.89 -15.49
CA VAL A 594 -30.77 9.96 -14.82
C VAL A 594 -32.24 9.91 -15.19
N LEU A 595 -32.57 9.78 -16.48
CA LEU A 595 -33.96 9.70 -16.93
C LEU A 595 -34.68 8.45 -16.38
N CYS A 596 -34.00 7.31 -16.31
CA CYS A 596 -34.53 6.10 -15.66
C CYS A 596 -34.73 6.32 -14.16
N ALA A 597 -33.81 7.06 -13.50
CA ALA A 597 -33.92 7.38 -12.08
C ALA A 597 -35.16 8.25 -11.77
N LEU A 598 -35.54 9.15 -12.68
CA LEU A 598 -36.77 9.93 -12.55
C LEU A 598 -38.04 9.04 -12.65
N CYS A 599 -37.94 7.87 -13.29
CA CYS A 599 -39.01 6.90 -13.43
C CYS A 599 -39.00 5.80 -12.36
N VAL A 600 -38.20 5.92 -11.29
CA VAL A 600 -38.13 4.92 -10.21
C VAL A 600 -39.37 4.97 -9.34
N ASP A 601 -39.97 3.78 -9.12
CA ASP A 601 -40.98 3.58 -8.09
C ASP A 601 -40.30 3.45 -6.73
N THR A 602 -40.60 4.36 -5.83
CA THR A 602 -40.01 4.38 -4.47
C THR A 602 -40.36 3.18 -3.60
N GLY A 603 -41.41 2.40 -3.97
CA GLY A 603 -41.80 1.17 -3.28
C GLY A 603 -40.90 0.00 -3.64
N THR A 604 -40.45 -0.09 -4.90
CA THR A 604 -39.60 -1.16 -5.40
C THR A 604 -38.13 -0.80 -5.49
N GLY A 605 -37.79 0.49 -5.50
CA GLY A 605 -36.41 0.99 -5.71
C GLY A 605 -35.90 0.82 -7.17
N GLN A 606 -36.77 0.43 -8.09
CA GLN A 606 -36.47 0.22 -9.51
C GLN A 606 -37.42 1.05 -10.40
N PRO A 607 -37.02 1.40 -11.64
CA PRO A 607 -37.93 1.98 -12.61
C PRO A 607 -39.12 1.05 -12.88
N CYS A 608 -40.31 1.62 -13.12
CA CYS A 608 -41.46 0.83 -13.55
C CYS A 608 -41.14 0.16 -14.90
N ASN A 609 -41.51 -1.10 -15.12
CA ASN A 609 -41.18 -1.88 -16.32
C ASN A 609 -39.71 -1.65 -16.74
N PRO A 610 -38.71 -2.09 -15.97
CA PRO A 610 -37.32 -1.63 -16.15
C PRO A 610 -36.75 -1.81 -17.56
N GLY A 611 -37.12 -2.92 -18.24
CA GLY A 611 -36.67 -3.23 -19.59
C GLY A 611 -37.24 -2.25 -20.63
N ASP A 612 -38.54 -2.09 -20.64
CA ASP A 612 -39.26 -1.24 -21.60
C ASP A 612 -38.93 0.24 -21.35
N THR A 613 -38.93 0.68 -20.09
CA THR A 613 -38.56 2.06 -19.72
C THR A 613 -37.15 2.42 -20.21
N ARG A 614 -36.18 1.54 -20.04
CA ARG A 614 -34.82 1.79 -20.54
C ARG A 614 -34.77 1.84 -22.08
N GLN A 615 -35.51 0.99 -22.79
CA GLN A 615 -35.59 1.02 -24.26
C GLN A 615 -36.24 2.31 -24.74
N ILE A 616 -37.38 2.72 -24.16
CA ILE A 616 -38.07 3.96 -24.50
C ILE A 616 -37.12 5.16 -24.28
N ILE A 617 -36.48 5.24 -23.14
CA ILE A 617 -35.54 6.34 -22.83
C ILE A 617 -34.36 6.39 -23.80
N ASN A 618 -33.75 5.24 -24.14
CA ASN A 618 -32.66 5.19 -25.09
C ASN A 618 -33.09 5.65 -26.52
N GLN A 619 -34.26 5.25 -26.97
CA GLN A 619 -34.82 5.73 -28.25
C GLN A 619 -35.17 7.22 -28.19
N LEU A 620 -35.70 7.68 -27.06
CA LEU A 620 -36.02 9.09 -26.83
C LEU A 620 -34.79 9.99 -26.94
N ILE A 621 -33.66 9.58 -26.32
CA ILE A 621 -32.37 10.27 -26.43
C ILE A 621 -31.91 10.33 -27.88
N GLU A 622 -31.97 9.21 -28.61
CA GLU A 622 -31.57 9.15 -30.01
C GLU A 622 -32.43 10.07 -30.91
N LEU A 623 -33.74 10.08 -30.68
CA LEU A 623 -34.66 10.95 -31.40
C LEU A 623 -34.36 12.43 -31.14
N ALA A 624 -34.11 12.80 -29.87
CA ALA A 624 -33.79 14.16 -29.51
C ALA A 624 -32.52 14.69 -30.21
N PHE A 625 -31.43 13.92 -30.18
CA PHE A 625 -30.18 14.30 -30.86
C PHE A 625 -30.25 14.23 -32.38
N LYS A 626 -31.11 13.39 -32.95
CA LYS A 626 -31.43 13.40 -34.40
C LYS A 626 -32.17 14.66 -34.78
N GLU A 627 -33.15 15.06 -34.00
CA GLU A 627 -33.95 16.25 -34.25
C GLU A 627 -33.10 17.54 -34.11
N TYR A 628 -32.50 17.77 -32.94
CA TYR A 628 -31.78 19.01 -32.66
C TYR A 628 -30.33 19.03 -33.20
N GLY A 629 -29.75 17.89 -33.50
CA GLY A 629 -28.39 17.79 -34.08
C GLY A 629 -28.36 17.79 -35.59
N GLU A 630 -29.42 17.26 -36.26
CA GLU A 630 -29.42 17.00 -37.72
C GLU A 630 -30.60 17.65 -38.44
N ASN A 631 -31.86 17.36 -37.99
CA ASN A 631 -33.05 17.75 -38.75
C ASN A 631 -33.41 19.23 -38.61
N ASN A 632 -33.51 19.70 -37.34
CA ASN A 632 -33.93 21.03 -36.98
C ASN A 632 -32.99 21.64 -35.93
N PRO A 633 -31.71 21.91 -36.24
CA PRO A 633 -30.79 22.51 -35.30
C PRO A 633 -31.27 23.91 -34.90
N ARG A 634 -31.03 24.27 -33.63
CA ARG A 634 -31.48 25.55 -33.09
C ARG A 634 -30.83 26.71 -33.82
N LEU A 635 -31.68 27.69 -34.21
CA LEU A 635 -31.24 28.95 -34.80
C LEU A 635 -30.61 29.87 -33.73
N TYR A 636 -29.54 30.53 -34.08
CA TYR A 636 -28.95 31.58 -33.28
C TYR A 636 -29.93 32.74 -33.13
N ARG A 637 -29.96 33.28 -31.93
CA ARG A 637 -30.72 34.50 -31.61
C ARG A 637 -29.86 35.46 -30.86
N ALA A 638 -29.61 36.63 -31.40
CA ALA A 638 -28.86 37.69 -30.71
C ALA A 638 -29.52 38.08 -29.37
N SER A 639 -28.77 38.56 -28.43
CA SER A 639 -29.16 38.91 -27.06
C SER A 639 -29.59 37.70 -26.20
N THR A 640 -29.31 36.47 -26.63
CA THR A 640 -29.50 35.26 -25.79
C THR A 640 -28.33 35.00 -24.86
N GLU A 641 -27.10 35.22 -25.38
CA GLU A 641 -25.86 34.95 -24.63
C GLU A 641 -24.84 36.08 -24.88
N GLU A 642 -24.73 36.98 -23.92
CA GLU A 642 -23.94 38.22 -24.05
C GLU A 642 -22.47 37.99 -24.42
N LEU A 643 -21.86 36.90 -23.82
CA LEU A 643 -20.47 36.53 -24.12
C LEU A 643 -20.26 36.11 -25.59
N VAL A 644 -21.26 35.47 -26.18
CA VAL A 644 -21.23 35.05 -27.58
C VAL A 644 -21.36 36.27 -28.50
N ASP A 645 -22.32 37.15 -28.21
CA ASP A 645 -22.58 38.33 -28.99
C ASP A 645 -21.38 39.31 -28.98
N SER A 646 -20.76 39.51 -27.79
CA SER A 646 -19.56 40.33 -27.67
C SER A 646 -18.40 39.74 -28.46
N ALA A 647 -18.18 38.42 -28.34
CA ALA A 647 -17.11 37.72 -29.09
C ALA A 647 -17.30 37.79 -30.61
N LEU A 648 -18.54 37.74 -31.11
CA LEU A 648 -18.84 37.90 -32.53
C LEU A 648 -18.52 39.33 -33.02
N GLN A 649 -18.78 40.32 -32.19
CA GLN A 649 -18.45 41.71 -32.52
C GLN A 649 -16.93 41.95 -32.44
N ASP A 650 -16.29 41.58 -31.35
CA ASP A 650 -14.85 41.77 -31.12
C ASP A 650 -13.98 41.05 -32.18
N SER A 651 -14.45 39.93 -32.66
CA SER A 651 -13.73 39.15 -33.72
C SER A 651 -14.02 39.68 -35.13
N GLY A 652 -14.96 40.64 -35.29
CA GLY A 652 -15.41 41.11 -36.62
C GLY A 652 -16.15 40.03 -37.43
N LEU A 653 -16.55 38.90 -36.80
CA LEU A 653 -17.27 37.80 -37.46
C LEU A 653 -18.70 38.23 -37.76
N TYR A 654 -19.29 39.08 -36.93
CA TYR A 654 -20.65 39.57 -37.12
C TYR A 654 -20.82 40.33 -38.45
N GLU A 655 -19.83 41.11 -38.86
CA GLU A 655 -19.82 41.91 -40.07
C GLU A 655 -19.57 41.09 -41.38
N LYS A 656 -19.10 39.85 -41.24
CA LYS A 656 -18.78 38.99 -42.39
C LYS A 656 -20.02 38.42 -43.08
N HIS A 657 -21.18 38.47 -42.44
CA HIS A 657 -22.41 37.88 -42.92
C HIS A 657 -23.56 38.89 -42.86
N ASP A 658 -24.51 38.78 -43.77
CA ASP A 658 -25.69 39.62 -43.86
C ASP A 658 -26.80 39.20 -42.89
N ALA A 659 -27.81 40.07 -42.72
CA ALA A 659 -28.92 39.76 -41.80
C ALA A 659 -29.73 38.53 -42.22
N ALA A 660 -29.76 38.18 -43.49
CA ALA A 660 -30.47 36.99 -44.01
C ALA A 660 -29.74 35.72 -43.62
N TRP A 661 -28.41 35.73 -43.56
CA TRP A 661 -27.60 34.62 -43.08
C TRP A 661 -27.77 34.41 -41.56
N TRP A 662 -27.68 35.51 -40.78
CA TRP A 662 -27.88 35.44 -39.34
C TRP A 662 -29.27 34.92 -38.93
N ALA A 663 -30.32 35.25 -39.69
CA ALA A 663 -31.70 34.80 -39.45
C ALA A 663 -31.86 33.27 -39.58
N ARG A 664 -30.97 32.59 -40.31
CA ARG A 664 -30.99 31.15 -40.53
C ARG A 664 -29.78 30.40 -39.97
N SER A 665 -28.79 31.13 -39.43
CA SER A 665 -27.63 30.54 -38.81
C SER A 665 -28.00 29.76 -37.54
N THR A 666 -27.30 28.68 -37.29
CA THR A 666 -27.50 27.81 -36.16
C THR A 666 -26.48 28.09 -35.05
N TRP A 667 -26.80 27.73 -33.81
CA TRP A 667 -25.84 27.78 -32.70
C TRP A 667 -24.61 26.94 -32.96
N PHE A 668 -24.71 25.86 -33.74
CA PHE A 668 -23.55 25.04 -34.12
C PHE A 668 -22.62 25.80 -35.07
N GLU A 669 -23.14 26.52 -36.06
CA GLU A 669 -22.35 27.35 -36.97
C GLU A 669 -21.64 28.48 -36.21
N VAL A 670 -22.36 29.14 -35.30
CA VAL A 670 -21.78 30.21 -34.47
C VAL A 670 -20.66 29.64 -33.57
N ARG A 671 -20.87 28.46 -32.97
CA ARG A 671 -19.85 27.75 -32.20
C ARG A 671 -18.60 27.52 -33.05
N ASP A 672 -18.75 26.96 -34.24
CA ASP A 672 -17.63 26.58 -35.10
C ASP A 672 -16.86 27.81 -35.58
N MET A 673 -17.57 28.89 -35.90
CA MET A 673 -16.96 30.17 -36.27
C MET A 673 -16.13 30.77 -35.14
N LEU A 674 -16.67 30.83 -33.93
CA LEU A 674 -15.96 31.34 -32.75
C LEU A 674 -14.79 30.45 -32.33
N HIS A 675 -14.93 29.14 -32.47
CA HIS A 675 -13.84 28.18 -32.22
C HIS A 675 -12.67 28.42 -33.15
N ASN A 676 -12.94 28.54 -34.46
CA ASN A 676 -11.92 28.80 -35.49
C ASN A 676 -11.26 30.19 -35.33
N ALA A 677 -11.95 31.13 -34.75
CA ALA A 677 -11.40 32.45 -34.42
C ALA A 677 -10.63 32.49 -33.06
N GLY A 678 -10.59 31.40 -32.32
CA GLY A 678 -9.88 31.27 -31.03
C GLY A 678 -10.67 31.73 -29.80
N TYR A 679 -11.94 32.09 -29.94
CA TYR A 679 -12.81 32.50 -28.84
C TYR A 679 -13.47 31.30 -28.16
N ILE A 680 -12.64 30.42 -27.58
CA ILE A 680 -13.07 29.10 -27.09
C ILE A 680 -14.18 29.18 -26.03
N MET A 681 -14.11 30.12 -25.08
CA MET A 681 -15.15 30.27 -24.03
C MET A 681 -16.52 30.65 -24.62
N ALA A 682 -16.54 31.59 -25.57
CA ALA A 682 -17.78 31.96 -26.27
C ALA A 682 -18.31 30.82 -27.14
N ALA A 683 -17.42 30.08 -27.81
CA ALA A 683 -17.79 28.90 -28.59
C ALA A 683 -18.39 27.79 -27.71
N GLN A 684 -17.87 27.58 -26.49
CA GLN A 684 -18.48 26.65 -25.52
C GLN A 684 -19.89 27.09 -25.09
N ARG A 685 -20.09 28.39 -24.87
CA ARG A 685 -21.41 28.92 -24.56
C ARG A 685 -22.41 28.73 -25.73
N ALA A 686 -21.95 28.97 -26.95
CA ALA A 686 -22.76 28.70 -28.14
C ALA A 686 -23.09 27.21 -28.28
N HIS A 687 -22.13 26.31 -27.95
CA HIS A 687 -22.35 24.88 -27.94
C HIS A 687 -23.50 24.45 -26.98
N TYR A 688 -23.54 24.98 -25.76
CA TYR A 688 -24.59 24.66 -24.80
C TYR A 688 -25.98 25.18 -25.23
N GLN A 689 -26.05 26.30 -25.96
CA GLN A 689 -27.31 26.80 -26.50
C GLN A 689 -27.88 25.93 -27.63
N ALA A 690 -27.02 25.13 -28.27
CA ALA A 690 -27.45 24.20 -29.33
C ALA A 690 -28.12 22.91 -28.80
N MET A 691 -27.93 22.57 -27.51
CA MET A 691 -28.34 21.27 -26.94
C MET A 691 -29.84 21.23 -26.62
N PRO A 692 -30.51 20.05 -26.79
CA PRO A 692 -31.90 19.89 -26.38
C PRO A 692 -32.07 20.03 -24.86
N GLN A 693 -33.27 20.39 -24.41
CA GLN A 693 -33.61 20.53 -22.98
C GLN A 693 -34.63 19.46 -22.56
N LEU A 694 -34.71 19.14 -21.25
CA LEU A 694 -35.59 18.12 -20.71
C LEU A 694 -37.07 18.27 -21.14
N PRO A 695 -37.73 19.47 -21.15
CA PRO A 695 -39.09 19.61 -21.61
C PRO A 695 -39.26 19.24 -23.10
N GLU A 696 -38.27 19.56 -23.91
CA GLU A 696 -38.33 19.28 -25.37
C GLU A 696 -38.17 17.78 -25.63
N VAL A 697 -37.23 17.13 -24.90
CA VAL A 697 -37.05 15.70 -24.98
C VAL A 697 -38.31 14.99 -24.50
N SER A 698 -38.92 15.40 -23.40
CA SER A 698 -40.18 14.85 -22.89
C SER A 698 -41.33 14.94 -23.92
N SER A 699 -41.41 16.06 -24.67
CA SER A 699 -42.45 16.22 -25.71
C SER A 699 -42.35 15.19 -26.82
N MET A 700 -41.18 14.67 -27.09
CA MET A 700 -40.92 13.66 -28.13
C MET A 700 -41.46 12.27 -27.80
N LEU A 701 -41.93 11.99 -26.58
CA LEU A 701 -42.66 10.77 -26.24
C LEU A 701 -43.94 10.60 -27.08
N GLY A 702 -44.43 11.68 -27.68
CA GLY A 702 -45.51 11.66 -28.63
C GLY A 702 -45.14 11.23 -30.05
N HIS A 703 -43.87 10.99 -30.35
CA HIS A 703 -43.40 10.64 -31.71
C HIS A 703 -43.94 9.29 -32.17
N THR A 704 -44.31 9.19 -33.46
CA THR A 704 -44.96 7.98 -34.03
C THR A 704 -44.12 6.73 -33.80
N SER A 705 -42.81 6.78 -33.95
CA SER A 705 -41.92 5.64 -33.79
C SER A 705 -41.94 5.03 -32.38
N LEU A 706 -42.18 5.83 -31.33
CA LEU A 706 -42.35 5.33 -29.95
C LEU A 706 -43.77 4.82 -29.73
N ARG A 707 -44.79 5.50 -30.27
CA ARG A 707 -46.18 5.07 -30.13
C ARG A 707 -46.48 3.78 -30.86
N ASP A 708 -45.90 3.55 -32.04
CA ASP A 708 -46.10 2.34 -32.81
C ASP A 708 -45.55 1.11 -32.10
N VAL A 709 -44.47 1.24 -31.30
CA VAL A 709 -43.82 0.12 -30.61
C VAL A 709 -44.33 -0.04 -29.15
N PHE A 710 -44.51 1.07 -28.42
CA PHE A 710 -44.80 1.05 -26.98
C PHE A 710 -46.16 1.65 -26.62
N GLY A 711 -46.96 2.08 -27.59
CA GLY A 711 -48.22 2.75 -27.34
C GLY A 711 -49.32 1.95 -26.64
N THR A 712 -49.14 0.64 -26.60
CA THR A 712 -50.09 -0.28 -25.88
C THR A 712 -49.52 -0.86 -24.59
N VAL A 713 -48.26 -0.58 -24.28
CA VAL A 713 -47.58 -1.11 -23.07
C VAL A 713 -48.13 -0.41 -21.85
N GLN A 714 -48.63 -1.20 -20.90
CA GLN A 714 -49.14 -0.70 -19.61
C GLN A 714 -48.04 -0.75 -18.55
N ARG A 715 -48.14 0.17 -17.62
CA ARG A 715 -47.33 0.20 -16.41
C ARG A 715 -47.63 -1.02 -15.54
N ASP A 716 -46.63 -1.68 -14.99
CA ASP A 716 -46.79 -2.80 -14.08
C ASP A 716 -47.73 -2.44 -12.91
N GLY A 717 -48.76 -3.30 -12.69
CA GLY A 717 -49.72 -3.11 -11.63
C GLY A 717 -50.72 -1.97 -11.81
N SER A 718 -50.83 -1.38 -13.02
CA SER A 718 -51.73 -0.27 -13.33
C SER A 718 -52.24 -0.38 -14.78
N ASN A 719 -53.42 0.23 -15.05
CA ASN A 719 -53.94 0.38 -16.42
C ASN A 719 -53.41 1.65 -17.14
N GLU A 720 -52.50 2.39 -16.50
CA GLU A 720 -51.90 3.59 -17.11
C GLU A 720 -50.92 3.16 -18.22
N LEU A 721 -50.90 3.85 -19.34
CA LEU A 721 -49.94 3.58 -20.43
C LEU A 721 -48.53 3.99 -19.94
N LEU A 722 -47.54 3.16 -20.24
CA LEU A 722 -46.17 3.37 -19.81
C LEU A 722 -45.57 4.68 -20.36
N LEU A 723 -45.88 5.04 -21.61
CA LEU A 723 -45.47 6.31 -22.23
C LEU A 723 -46.03 7.54 -21.48
N ASP A 724 -47.29 7.47 -21.02
CA ASP A 724 -47.92 8.56 -20.27
C ASP A 724 -47.34 8.68 -18.86
N TYR A 725 -47.06 7.55 -18.23
CA TYR A 725 -46.32 7.51 -16.95
C TYR A 725 -44.94 8.15 -17.08
N ILE A 726 -44.12 7.75 -18.08
CA ILE A 726 -42.78 8.31 -18.32
C ILE A 726 -42.88 9.79 -18.58
N ARG A 727 -43.82 10.26 -19.42
CA ARG A 727 -44.03 11.70 -19.66
C ARG A 727 -44.26 12.46 -18.38
N ARG A 728 -45.19 12.00 -17.55
CA ARG A 728 -45.49 12.61 -16.26
C ARG A 728 -44.28 12.62 -15.33
N ALA A 729 -43.48 11.52 -15.29
CA ALA A 729 -42.31 11.44 -14.48
C ALA A 729 -41.20 12.42 -14.93
N LEU A 730 -41.03 12.62 -16.24
CA LEU A 730 -40.05 13.59 -16.78
C LEU A 730 -40.52 15.03 -16.59
N GLU A 731 -41.82 15.32 -16.72
CA GLU A 731 -42.42 16.64 -16.43
C GLU A 731 -42.29 17.01 -14.95
N GLN A 732 -42.51 16.01 -14.06
CA GLN A 732 -42.27 16.19 -12.64
C GLN A 732 -40.79 16.42 -12.39
N GLY A 733 -39.90 15.64 -13.04
CA GLY A 733 -38.45 15.82 -12.96
C GLY A 733 -38.00 17.21 -13.40
N HIS A 734 -38.61 17.80 -14.41
CA HIS A 734 -38.40 19.20 -14.83
C HIS A 734 -38.68 20.18 -13.72
N ASN A 735 -39.82 20.01 -13.00
CA ASN A 735 -40.24 20.88 -11.93
C ASN A 735 -39.41 20.70 -10.64
N ASP A 736 -39.10 19.43 -10.30
CA ASP A 736 -38.40 19.08 -9.08
C ASP A 736 -36.88 19.34 -9.16
N TYR A 737 -36.33 19.37 -10.38
CA TYR A 737 -34.90 19.54 -10.61
C TYR A 737 -34.58 20.68 -11.61
N PRO A 738 -34.83 21.93 -11.26
CA PRO A 738 -34.50 23.10 -12.11
C PRO A 738 -33.06 23.11 -12.59
N MET A 739 -32.15 22.59 -11.78
CA MET A 739 -30.72 22.54 -12.09
C MET A 739 -30.34 21.69 -13.32
N ILE A 740 -31.22 20.81 -13.82
CA ILE A 740 -31.00 20.00 -15.04
C ILE A 740 -31.94 20.35 -16.18
N SER A 741 -32.82 21.32 -15.97
CA SER A 741 -33.99 21.53 -16.83
C SER A 741 -33.86 22.68 -17.83
N GLY A 742 -32.74 23.37 -17.85
CA GLY A 742 -32.45 24.51 -18.72
C GLY A 742 -31.07 24.46 -19.38
N TYR A 743 -30.66 25.53 -20.04
CA TYR A 743 -29.31 25.65 -20.58
C TYR A 743 -28.26 25.74 -19.50
N THR A 744 -27.06 25.20 -19.80
CA THR A 744 -25.93 25.22 -18.85
C THR A 744 -25.43 26.62 -18.60
N ARG A 745 -25.54 27.05 -17.35
CA ARG A 745 -25.05 28.33 -16.83
C ARG A 745 -23.80 28.14 -15.99
N PHE A 746 -23.73 27.03 -15.25
CA PHE A 746 -22.63 26.72 -14.38
C PHE A 746 -21.53 25.91 -15.11
N MET A 747 -20.34 26.52 -15.22
CA MET A 747 -19.19 25.90 -15.88
C MET A 747 -18.04 25.72 -14.88
N ILE A 748 -17.33 24.62 -15.02
CA ILE A 748 -16.09 24.35 -14.28
C ILE A 748 -14.92 24.60 -15.23
N ASN A 749 -13.84 25.21 -14.72
CA ASN A 749 -12.64 25.43 -15.50
C ASN A 749 -12.11 24.06 -16.02
N PRO A 750 -11.84 23.89 -17.31
CA PRO A 750 -11.33 22.64 -17.87
C PRO A 750 -10.00 22.17 -17.29
N GLU A 751 -9.22 23.07 -16.72
CA GLU A 751 -7.94 22.72 -16.04
C GLU A 751 -8.14 22.25 -14.58
N THR A 752 -9.37 22.28 -14.06
CA THR A 752 -9.66 21.78 -12.71
C THR A 752 -9.42 20.27 -12.62
N ARG A 753 -8.72 19.86 -11.58
CA ARG A 753 -8.32 18.47 -11.35
C ARG A 753 -8.91 17.86 -10.09
N VAL A 754 -9.12 18.68 -9.06
CA VAL A 754 -9.74 18.25 -7.81
C VAL A 754 -11.06 18.97 -7.65
N ILE A 755 -12.15 18.21 -7.68
CA ILE A 755 -13.51 18.73 -7.58
C ILE A 755 -14.21 18.06 -6.41
N ALA A 756 -14.58 18.85 -5.40
CA ALA A 756 -15.43 18.39 -4.32
C ALA A 756 -16.84 18.98 -4.49
N VAL A 757 -17.85 18.11 -4.41
CA VAL A 757 -19.26 18.50 -4.53
C VAL A 757 -19.98 18.19 -3.23
N ASP A 758 -20.48 19.24 -2.57
CA ASP A 758 -21.29 19.13 -1.36
C ASP A 758 -22.77 19.09 -1.72
N LEU A 759 -23.45 18.02 -1.27
CA LEU A 759 -24.88 17.77 -1.51
C LEU A 759 -25.80 18.27 -0.38
N ASN A 760 -25.28 18.95 0.63
CA ASN A 760 -26.04 19.24 1.84
C ASN A 760 -27.31 20.05 1.57
N ASN A 761 -27.27 21.00 0.60
CA ASN A 761 -28.42 21.84 0.26
C ASN A 761 -29.46 21.17 -0.64
N VAL A 762 -29.08 20.04 -1.30
CA VAL A 762 -29.95 19.40 -2.30
C VAL A 762 -30.38 17.99 -1.90
N ALA A 763 -29.77 17.40 -0.86
CA ALA A 763 -30.14 16.10 -0.37
C ALA A 763 -31.56 16.12 0.21
N GLY A 764 -32.35 15.07 -0.09
CA GLY A 764 -33.67 14.85 0.46
C GLY A 764 -33.66 14.37 1.91
N ASP A 765 -34.85 14.26 2.47
CA ASP A 765 -35.10 13.70 3.80
C ASP A 765 -34.91 12.16 3.85
N LYS A 766 -35.22 11.53 4.98
CA LYS A 766 -35.06 10.08 5.17
C LYS A 766 -36.19 9.24 4.58
N THR A 767 -37.20 9.82 3.93
CA THR A 767 -38.26 9.12 3.21
C THR A 767 -37.73 8.42 1.97
N SER A 768 -38.45 7.45 1.41
CA SER A 768 -38.02 6.79 0.17
C SER A 768 -37.88 7.80 -0.99
N ALA A 769 -38.78 8.77 -1.10
CA ALA A 769 -38.69 9.86 -2.08
C ALA A 769 -37.49 10.76 -1.84
N GLY A 770 -37.17 11.12 -0.59
CA GLY A 770 -35.99 11.90 -0.24
C GLY A 770 -34.69 11.15 -0.52
N ARG A 771 -34.65 9.84 -0.30
CA ARG A 771 -33.50 8.98 -0.65
C ARG A 771 -33.30 8.89 -2.17
N LEU A 772 -34.39 8.76 -2.94
CA LEU A 772 -34.33 8.79 -4.41
C LEU A 772 -33.78 10.13 -4.89
N LYS A 773 -34.26 11.27 -4.37
CA LYS A 773 -33.74 12.60 -4.65
C LYS A 773 -32.24 12.67 -4.35
N THR A 774 -31.81 12.20 -3.20
CA THR A 774 -30.39 12.18 -2.81
C THR A 774 -29.57 11.30 -3.76
N GLY A 775 -30.08 10.13 -4.16
CA GLY A 775 -29.45 9.25 -5.12
C GLY A 775 -29.25 9.90 -6.49
N ILE A 776 -30.27 10.60 -7.01
CA ILE A 776 -30.16 11.37 -8.26
C ILE A 776 -29.08 12.45 -8.12
N MET A 777 -29.00 13.14 -6.99
CA MET A 777 -27.96 14.14 -6.74
C MET A 777 -26.55 13.53 -6.71
N TYR A 778 -26.36 12.32 -6.17
CA TYR A 778 -25.08 11.59 -6.27
C TYR A 778 -24.69 11.29 -7.72
N LEU A 779 -25.64 10.86 -8.58
CA LEU A 779 -25.37 10.64 -10.01
C LEU A 779 -24.95 11.92 -10.71
N LEU A 780 -25.69 13.02 -10.50
CA LEU A 780 -25.40 14.33 -11.09
C LEU A 780 -24.04 14.88 -10.63
N ALA A 781 -23.77 14.83 -9.33
CA ALA A 781 -22.49 15.27 -8.77
C ALA A 781 -21.31 14.42 -9.27
N GLY A 782 -21.50 13.10 -9.39
CA GLY A 782 -20.50 12.18 -9.96
C GLY A 782 -20.16 12.50 -11.41
N GLN A 783 -21.15 12.91 -12.20
CA GLN A 783 -20.96 13.38 -13.57
C GLN A 783 -20.25 14.74 -13.63
N ILE A 784 -20.63 15.66 -12.75
CA ILE A 784 -20.03 16.99 -12.67
C ILE A 784 -18.55 16.90 -12.33
N ALA A 785 -18.19 16.06 -11.36
CA ALA A 785 -16.84 16.00 -10.81
C ALA A 785 -15.91 15.06 -11.60
N GLY A 786 -16.43 13.98 -12.19
CA GLY A 786 -15.59 12.95 -12.82
C GLY A 786 -16.24 12.18 -13.96
N GLY A 787 -17.19 12.81 -14.68
CA GLY A 787 -17.86 12.19 -15.80
C GLY A 787 -16.95 11.86 -16.99
N ASP A 788 -15.87 12.61 -17.15
CA ASP A 788 -14.89 12.45 -18.22
C ASP A 788 -13.75 11.46 -17.92
N PHE A 789 -13.68 10.88 -16.72
CA PHE A 789 -12.59 9.99 -16.31
C PHE A 789 -12.46 8.73 -17.20
N THR A 790 -13.53 8.34 -17.89
CA THR A 790 -13.56 7.19 -18.78
C THR A 790 -13.28 7.54 -20.25
N LEU A 791 -13.12 8.81 -20.60
CA LEU A 791 -12.87 9.26 -21.98
C LEU A 791 -11.74 8.53 -22.72
N PRO A 792 -10.60 8.17 -22.08
CA PRO A 792 -9.55 7.43 -22.79
C PRO A 792 -10.02 6.13 -23.44
N GLN A 793 -11.03 5.46 -22.86
CA GLN A 793 -11.63 4.25 -23.41
C GLN A 793 -12.37 4.49 -24.73
N TYR A 794 -12.95 5.66 -24.88
CA TYR A 794 -13.82 6.03 -25.99
C TYR A 794 -13.10 6.92 -27.00
N ARG A 795 -11.75 6.94 -27.00
CA ARG A 795 -10.92 7.78 -27.87
C ARG A 795 -11.33 7.70 -29.33
N ASP A 796 -11.50 6.49 -29.87
CA ASP A 796 -11.84 6.30 -31.29
C ASP A 796 -13.25 6.77 -31.58
N GLU A 797 -14.20 6.58 -30.68
CA GLU A 797 -15.58 7.07 -30.80
C GLU A 797 -15.59 8.61 -30.75
N VAL A 798 -14.85 9.21 -29.83
CA VAL A 798 -14.70 10.67 -29.72
C VAL A 798 -14.16 11.25 -31.02
N LEU A 799 -13.05 10.74 -31.54
CA LEU A 799 -12.41 11.25 -32.76
C LEU A 799 -13.29 11.02 -34.02
N LYS A 800 -14.12 9.99 -34.00
CA LYS A 800 -15.07 9.75 -35.09
C LYS A 800 -16.25 10.73 -35.09
N GLN A 801 -16.70 11.15 -33.91
CA GLN A 801 -17.85 12.04 -33.74
C GLN A 801 -17.49 13.51 -33.86
N LEU A 802 -16.25 13.89 -33.49
CA LEU A 802 -15.80 15.27 -33.53
C LEU A 802 -15.28 15.68 -34.90
N PRO A 803 -15.58 16.90 -35.42
CA PRO A 803 -14.84 17.51 -36.49
C PRO A 803 -13.35 17.66 -36.18
N ARG A 804 -12.50 17.64 -37.22
CA ARG A 804 -11.03 17.63 -37.06
C ARG A 804 -10.49 18.84 -36.25
N GLU A 805 -11.14 19.95 -36.32
CA GLU A 805 -10.79 21.21 -35.63
C GLU A 805 -10.81 21.04 -34.10
N TYR A 806 -11.63 20.14 -33.56
CA TYR A 806 -11.78 19.88 -32.15
C TYR A 806 -10.87 18.76 -31.63
N HIS A 807 -10.17 18.03 -32.52
CA HIS A 807 -9.38 16.86 -32.15
C HIS A 807 -8.24 17.21 -31.19
N GLU A 808 -7.58 18.35 -31.36
CA GLU A 808 -6.45 18.75 -30.51
C GLU A 808 -6.87 18.92 -29.04
N ILE A 809 -7.97 19.63 -28.79
CA ILE A 809 -8.51 19.86 -27.43
C ILE A 809 -8.93 18.53 -26.82
N ALA A 810 -9.66 17.69 -27.57
CA ALA A 810 -10.12 16.37 -27.10
C ALA A 810 -8.94 15.45 -26.76
N LEU A 811 -7.94 15.37 -27.66
CA LEU A 811 -6.75 14.55 -27.45
C LEU A 811 -5.90 15.04 -26.28
N LYS A 812 -5.76 16.34 -26.09
CA LYS A 812 -5.07 16.89 -24.89
C LYS A 812 -5.73 16.36 -23.62
N ARG A 813 -7.06 16.45 -23.52
CA ARG A 813 -7.80 15.98 -22.34
C ARG A 813 -7.72 14.46 -22.17
N ILE A 814 -7.93 13.69 -23.23
CA ILE A 814 -7.82 12.23 -23.23
C ILE A 814 -6.43 11.79 -22.74
N ASN A 815 -5.36 12.38 -23.27
CA ASN A 815 -4.00 12.03 -22.90
C ASN A 815 -3.69 12.39 -21.44
N GLN A 816 -4.19 13.52 -20.91
CA GLN A 816 -4.08 13.86 -19.51
C GLN A 816 -4.74 12.82 -18.61
N LEU A 817 -5.95 12.38 -18.97
CA LEU A 817 -6.71 11.39 -18.21
C LEU A 817 -6.10 9.98 -18.30
N ASP A 818 -5.48 9.62 -19.43
CA ASP A 818 -4.86 8.31 -19.62
C ASP A 818 -3.58 8.13 -18.78
N GLN A 819 -2.80 9.20 -18.61
CA GLN A 819 -1.50 9.16 -17.94
C GLN A 819 -1.57 9.20 -16.42
N GLU A 820 -2.70 9.58 -15.83
CA GLU A 820 -2.80 9.87 -14.40
C GLU A 820 -3.82 8.98 -13.68
N VAL A 821 -3.54 8.68 -12.42
CA VAL A 821 -4.49 7.99 -11.53
C VAL A 821 -5.65 8.93 -11.23
N LYS A 822 -6.87 8.41 -11.35
CA LYS A 822 -8.12 9.11 -11.08
C LYS A 822 -8.80 8.53 -9.85
N THR A 823 -9.35 9.36 -9.00
CA THR A 823 -10.10 8.91 -7.82
C THR A 823 -11.51 9.46 -7.80
N LYS A 824 -12.47 8.60 -7.51
CA LYS A 824 -13.85 8.99 -7.16
C LYS A 824 -14.11 8.60 -5.71
N VAL A 825 -14.55 9.55 -4.92
CA VAL A 825 -14.95 9.34 -3.53
C VAL A 825 -16.44 9.67 -3.41
N TYR A 826 -17.21 8.72 -2.90
CA TYR A 826 -18.62 8.91 -2.55
C TYR A 826 -18.75 8.71 -1.04
N ASP A 827 -18.90 9.80 -0.30
CA ASP A 827 -19.07 9.74 1.15
C ASP A 827 -20.57 9.82 1.52
N GLU A 828 -20.93 9.23 2.65
CA GLU A 828 -22.28 9.19 3.21
C GLU A 828 -23.35 8.54 2.29
N LEU A 829 -22.97 7.55 1.45
CA LEU A 829 -23.85 6.86 0.50
C LEU A 829 -25.06 6.16 1.14
N HIS A 830 -25.07 5.93 2.46
CA HIS A 830 -26.22 5.39 3.18
C HIS A 830 -27.49 6.24 3.00
N ASN A 831 -27.33 7.53 2.62
CA ASN A 831 -28.47 8.43 2.31
C ASN A 831 -29.23 8.02 1.03
N ALA A 832 -28.67 7.16 0.17
CA ALA A 832 -29.35 6.57 -0.98
C ALA A 832 -29.73 5.08 -0.76
N ARG A 833 -29.70 4.59 0.49
CA ARG A 833 -30.04 3.20 0.81
C ARG A 833 -31.47 2.83 0.42
N GLY A 834 -31.66 1.63 -0.15
CA GLY A 834 -32.97 1.12 -0.55
C GLY A 834 -33.44 1.61 -1.93
N ILE A 835 -32.58 2.33 -2.67
CA ILE A 835 -32.80 2.65 -4.08
C ILE A 835 -31.81 1.83 -4.90
N ASP A 836 -32.15 0.56 -5.16
CA ASP A 836 -31.25 -0.41 -5.77
C ASP A 836 -30.74 0.05 -7.13
N PHE A 837 -31.57 0.73 -7.91
CA PHE A 837 -31.21 1.26 -9.21
C PHE A 837 -29.98 2.21 -9.15
N ILE A 838 -29.86 3.05 -8.11
CA ILE A 838 -28.72 3.95 -7.94
C ILE A 838 -27.42 3.16 -7.66
N TRP A 839 -27.51 2.16 -6.78
CA TRP A 839 -26.37 1.30 -6.46
C TRP A 839 -25.92 0.45 -7.65
N GLU A 840 -26.86 -0.07 -8.45
CA GLU A 840 -26.57 -0.82 -9.66
C GLU A 840 -25.84 0.05 -10.70
N ASN A 841 -26.24 1.32 -10.84
CA ASN A 841 -25.55 2.26 -11.71
C ASN A 841 -24.12 2.54 -11.24
N LEU A 842 -23.90 2.75 -9.93
CA LEU A 842 -22.56 2.94 -9.38
C LEU A 842 -21.69 1.68 -9.57
N ASP A 843 -22.22 0.47 -9.32
CA ASP A 843 -21.51 -0.80 -9.53
C ASP A 843 -21.19 -1.05 -11.01
N THR A 844 -22.11 -0.70 -11.92
CA THR A 844 -21.90 -0.82 -13.37
C THR A 844 -20.79 0.12 -13.83
N GLN A 845 -20.84 1.39 -13.42
CA GLN A 845 -19.79 2.35 -13.74
C GLN A 845 -18.43 1.86 -13.20
N GLU A 846 -18.40 1.30 -12.00
CA GLU A 846 -17.19 0.79 -11.39
C GLU A 846 -16.59 -0.41 -12.15
N ARG A 847 -17.41 -1.33 -12.63
CA ARG A 847 -16.96 -2.48 -13.47
C ARG A 847 -16.34 -2.04 -14.78
N GLU A 848 -16.89 -1.02 -15.42
CA GLU A 848 -16.34 -0.42 -16.64
C GLU A 848 -15.03 0.31 -16.38
N GLN A 849 -14.89 0.97 -15.22
CA GLN A 849 -13.74 1.77 -14.83
C GLN A 849 -12.47 0.96 -14.51
N ARG A 850 -12.59 -0.37 -14.34
CA ARG A 850 -11.48 -1.28 -13.99
C ARG A 850 -10.25 -1.14 -14.91
N LYS A 851 -10.45 -0.85 -16.19
CA LYS A 851 -9.39 -0.79 -17.21
C LYS A 851 -8.58 0.51 -17.18
N PHE A 852 -9.00 1.53 -16.39
CA PHE A 852 -8.55 2.91 -16.53
C PHE A 852 -7.88 3.51 -15.29
N ALA A 853 -7.36 2.66 -14.39
CA ALA A 853 -6.71 3.11 -13.15
C ALA A 853 -7.57 4.11 -12.35
N ILE A 854 -8.89 3.89 -12.31
CA ILE A 854 -9.80 4.68 -11.48
C ILE A 854 -9.93 3.98 -10.13
N ARG A 855 -9.58 4.70 -9.08
CA ARG A 855 -9.77 4.31 -7.70
C ARG A 855 -11.14 4.83 -7.25
N THR A 856 -11.99 3.95 -6.71
CA THR A 856 -13.32 4.33 -6.20
C THR A 856 -13.39 4.03 -4.71
N VAL A 857 -13.69 5.04 -3.91
CA VAL A 857 -13.92 4.95 -2.47
C VAL A 857 -15.40 5.14 -2.19
N LEU A 858 -16.03 4.12 -1.61
CA LEU A 858 -17.44 4.16 -1.22
C LEU A 858 -17.52 4.15 0.31
N SER A 859 -18.14 5.15 0.88
CA SER A 859 -18.22 5.34 2.32
C SER A 859 -19.68 5.37 2.80
N THR A 860 -19.96 4.61 3.85
CA THR A 860 -21.27 4.51 4.49
C THR A 860 -21.11 4.50 6.01
N GLN A 861 -22.24 4.45 6.74
CA GLN A 861 -22.20 4.28 8.20
C GLN A 861 -22.06 2.82 8.59
N TYR A 862 -22.74 1.90 7.88
CA TYR A 862 -22.78 0.47 8.23
C TYR A 862 -22.36 -0.39 7.04
N LEU A 863 -21.74 -1.52 7.32
CA LEU A 863 -21.37 -2.50 6.30
C LEU A 863 -22.59 -3.03 5.51
N ARG A 864 -23.72 -3.20 6.17
CA ARG A 864 -25.02 -3.63 5.58
C ARG A 864 -25.68 -2.60 4.68
N ASP A 865 -25.16 -1.38 4.58
CA ASP A 865 -25.68 -0.38 3.65
C ASP A 865 -25.25 -0.66 2.22
N TYR A 866 -24.16 -1.43 2.03
CA TYR A 866 -23.69 -1.83 0.71
C TYR A 866 -24.50 -3.02 0.18
N PRO A 867 -24.87 -3.02 -1.11
CA PRO A 867 -25.38 -4.20 -1.78
C PRO A 867 -24.36 -5.35 -1.81
N GLU A 868 -24.84 -6.57 -1.89
CA GLU A 868 -24.01 -7.77 -1.92
C GLU A 868 -23.03 -7.79 -3.12
N SER A 869 -23.46 -7.25 -4.26
CA SER A 869 -22.62 -7.12 -5.47
C SER A 869 -21.40 -6.25 -5.20
N VAL A 870 -21.56 -5.13 -4.51
CA VAL A 870 -20.48 -4.21 -4.14
C VAL A 870 -19.54 -4.84 -3.12
N LEU A 871 -20.08 -5.52 -2.09
CA LEU A 871 -19.28 -6.25 -1.09
C LEU A 871 -18.40 -7.32 -1.73
N LYS A 872 -18.93 -8.05 -2.71
CA LYS A 872 -18.19 -9.08 -3.46
C LYS A 872 -17.15 -8.48 -4.40
N SER A 873 -17.42 -7.32 -4.99
CA SER A 873 -16.54 -6.69 -5.96
C SER A 873 -15.39 -5.89 -5.35
N ALA A 874 -15.54 -5.42 -4.13
CA ALA A 874 -14.56 -4.57 -3.44
C ALA A 874 -13.23 -5.29 -3.19
N ASN A 875 -12.12 -4.56 -3.39
CA ASN A 875 -10.76 -5.06 -3.18
C ASN A 875 -10.16 -4.64 -1.85
N THR A 876 -10.64 -3.54 -1.28
CA THR A 876 -10.15 -3.04 0.00
C THR A 876 -11.31 -2.70 0.91
N LEU A 877 -11.20 -3.09 2.18
CA LEU A 877 -12.12 -2.71 3.24
C LEU A 877 -11.31 -2.02 4.36
N TRP A 878 -11.70 -0.79 4.67
CA TRP A 878 -11.20 -0.01 5.78
C TRP A 878 -12.27 0.03 6.88
N LEU A 879 -12.24 -0.92 7.81
CA LEU A 879 -13.26 -1.05 8.84
C LEU A 879 -12.78 -0.45 10.16
N ILE A 880 -13.36 0.68 10.56
CA ILE A 880 -13.01 1.34 11.83
C ILE A 880 -13.77 0.71 13.00
N ARG A 881 -15.02 0.31 12.76
CA ARG A 881 -15.85 -0.38 13.73
C ARG A 881 -16.86 -1.26 12.99
N TYR A 882 -17.35 -2.31 13.66
CA TYR A 882 -18.44 -3.14 13.16
C TYR A 882 -19.38 -3.54 14.31
N LYS A 883 -20.58 -3.98 13.95
CA LYS A 883 -21.57 -4.53 14.89
C LYS A 883 -21.58 -6.06 14.82
N PRO A 884 -21.99 -6.75 15.89
CA PRO A 884 -22.05 -8.22 15.87
C PRO A 884 -22.86 -8.79 14.69
N GLU A 885 -23.84 -8.06 14.19
CA GLU A 885 -24.67 -8.41 13.03
C GLU A 885 -23.89 -8.45 11.72
N ASP A 886 -22.74 -7.78 11.65
CA ASP A 886 -21.89 -7.70 10.44
C ASP A 886 -20.92 -8.91 10.33
N ILE A 887 -20.79 -9.72 11.39
CA ILE A 887 -19.87 -10.88 11.44
C ILE A 887 -20.07 -11.84 10.26
N PRO A 888 -21.30 -12.24 9.89
CA PRO A 888 -21.50 -13.13 8.73
C PRO A 888 -20.98 -12.51 7.43
N VAL A 889 -21.22 -11.21 7.20
CA VAL A 889 -20.74 -10.49 6.01
C VAL A 889 -19.21 -10.45 5.98
N LEU A 890 -18.58 -10.13 7.10
CA LEU A 890 -17.11 -10.05 7.21
C LEU A 890 -16.45 -11.43 6.99
N ARG A 891 -17.05 -12.48 7.51
CA ARG A 891 -16.58 -13.85 7.33
C ARG A 891 -16.79 -14.33 5.90
N ASP A 892 -18.00 -14.21 5.37
CA ASP A 892 -18.41 -14.88 4.13
C ASP A 892 -17.96 -14.10 2.88
N ASN A 893 -17.99 -12.76 2.91
CA ASN A 893 -17.54 -11.92 1.79
C ASN A 893 -16.05 -11.55 1.86
N PHE A 894 -15.49 -11.36 3.05
CA PHE A 894 -14.12 -10.88 3.22
C PHE A 894 -13.15 -11.89 3.81
N ASN A 895 -13.64 -13.11 4.13
CA ASN A 895 -12.83 -14.19 4.72
C ASN A 895 -12.05 -13.74 5.98
N VAL A 896 -12.62 -12.86 6.80
CA VAL A 896 -11.99 -12.43 8.06
C VAL A 896 -12.20 -13.49 9.13
N PRO A 897 -11.13 -13.99 9.77
CA PRO A 897 -11.24 -15.00 10.84
C PRO A 897 -12.00 -14.47 12.05
N GLU A 898 -12.85 -15.32 12.65
CA GLU A 898 -13.72 -14.93 13.79
C GLU A 898 -12.92 -14.50 15.02
N PHE A 899 -11.77 -15.13 15.30
CA PHE A 899 -10.92 -14.75 16.42
C PHE A 899 -10.38 -13.31 16.26
N MET A 900 -10.06 -12.90 15.03
CA MET A 900 -9.61 -11.54 14.71
C MET A 900 -10.75 -10.55 14.94
N LEU A 901 -11.96 -10.87 14.52
CA LEU A 901 -13.15 -10.05 14.77
C LEU A 901 -13.39 -9.87 16.28
N LYS A 902 -13.36 -10.97 17.05
CA LYS A 902 -13.49 -10.91 18.51
C LYS A 902 -12.40 -10.06 19.16
N ARG A 903 -11.16 -10.11 18.66
CA ARG A 903 -10.05 -9.27 19.16
C ARG A 903 -10.27 -7.79 18.81
N PHE A 904 -10.69 -7.49 17.59
CA PHE A 904 -10.95 -6.13 17.15
C PHE A 904 -12.06 -5.45 17.96
N LEU A 905 -13.13 -6.17 18.32
CA LEU A 905 -14.20 -5.63 19.19
C LEU A 905 -13.73 -5.22 20.59
N LYS A 906 -12.66 -5.85 21.10
CA LYS A 906 -12.09 -5.51 22.43
C LYS A 906 -11.20 -4.27 22.39
N MET A 907 -10.85 -3.76 21.20
CA MET A 907 -10.03 -2.57 21.08
C MET A 907 -10.84 -1.30 21.39
N PRO A 908 -10.18 -0.24 21.90
CA PRO A 908 -10.84 1.04 22.15
C PRO A 908 -11.41 1.61 20.86
N GLU A 909 -12.53 2.31 20.97
CA GLU A 909 -13.16 3.01 19.87
C GLU A 909 -12.50 4.38 19.64
N GLY A 910 -12.25 4.70 18.37
CA GLY A 910 -11.67 5.99 17.99
C GLY A 910 -10.18 6.14 18.33
N PRO A 911 -9.68 7.39 18.40
CA PRO A 911 -8.27 7.66 18.66
C PRO A 911 -7.82 7.16 20.03
N ALA A 912 -6.74 6.40 20.07
CA ALA A 912 -6.19 5.89 21.32
C ALA A 912 -5.66 7.03 22.20
N PRO A 913 -5.87 6.99 23.53
CA PRO A 913 -5.43 8.06 24.44
C PRO A 913 -3.92 8.30 24.47
N ASP A 914 -3.14 7.27 24.15
CA ASP A 914 -1.68 7.31 24.09
C ASP A 914 -1.12 7.96 22.82
N GLY A 915 -1.99 8.33 21.86
CA GLY A 915 -1.59 8.88 20.58
C GLY A 915 -1.14 7.86 19.54
N SER A 916 -1.29 6.54 19.80
CA SER A 916 -0.90 5.47 18.86
C SER A 916 -1.83 5.35 17.63
N GLY A 917 -2.91 6.14 17.57
CA GLY A 917 -3.81 6.21 16.43
C GLY A 917 -5.15 5.50 16.64
N VAL A 918 -5.90 5.36 15.55
CA VAL A 918 -7.22 4.71 15.50
C VAL A 918 -7.05 3.25 15.06
N PRO A 919 -7.60 2.26 15.79
CA PRO A 919 -7.63 0.88 15.30
C PRO A 919 -8.48 0.76 14.04
N VAL A 920 -7.93 0.12 13.03
CA VAL A 920 -8.59 -0.15 11.74
C VAL A 920 -8.38 -1.61 11.36
N LEU A 921 -9.43 -2.32 11.01
CA LEU A 921 -9.31 -3.61 10.35
C LEU A 921 -9.21 -3.37 8.84
N GLY A 922 -8.00 -3.51 8.30
CA GLY A 922 -7.73 -3.46 6.88
C GLY A 922 -7.87 -4.85 6.25
N VAL A 923 -8.70 -4.97 5.21
CA VAL A 923 -8.79 -6.17 4.39
C VAL A 923 -8.44 -5.82 2.96
N PHE A 924 -7.47 -6.52 2.38
CA PHE A 924 -6.92 -6.23 1.07
C PHE A 924 -6.92 -7.49 0.21
N ARG A 925 -7.71 -7.50 -0.86
CA ARG A 925 -7.69 -8.55 -1.88
C ARG A 925 -6.63 -8.19 -2.91
N VAL A 926 -5.56 -8.96 -2.93
CA VAL A 926 -4.44 -8.81 -3.86
C VAL A 926 -4.35 -10.02 -4.79
N LYS A 927 -3.53 -9.94 -5.83
CA LYS A 927 -3.36 -11.04 -6.82
C LYS A 927 -2.96 -12.37 -6.19
N SER A 928 -2.24 -12.32 -5.10
CA SER A 928 -1.72 -13.51 -4.39
C SER A 928 -2.63 -14.01 -3.26
N GLY A 929 -3.74 -13.32 -2.94
CA GLY A 929 -4.64 -13.74 -1.87
C GLY A 929 -5.34 -12.58 -1.17
N THR A 930 -5.84 -12.83 0.05
CA THR A 930 -6.50 -11.83 0.89
C THR A 930 -5.70 -11.58 2.16
N LEU A 931 -5.25 -10.33 2.35
CA LEU A 931 -4.64 -9.85 3.58
C LEU A 931 -5.71 -9.27 4.49
N ALA A 932 -5.81 -9.73 5.72
CA ALA A 932 -6.64 -9.13 6.75
C ALA A 932 -5.77 -8.82 7.97
N ARG A 933 -5.79 -7.58 8.47
CA ARG A 933 -4.96 -7.14 9.60
C ARG A 933 -5.66 -6.09 10.44
N ILE A 934 -5.50 -6.21 11.73
CA ILE A 934 -5.80 -5.13 12.67
C ILE A 934 -4.58 -4.23 12.72
N LEU A 935 -4.76 -3.00 12.29
CA LEU A 935 -3.71 -2.00 12.15
C LEU A 935 -4.09 -0.74 12.92
N LYS A 936 -3.12 0.12 13.19
CA LYS A 936 -3.34 1.44 13.74
C LYS A 936 -3.04 2.49 12.68
N PHE A 937 -3.99 3.40 12.51
CA PHE A 937 -3.91 4.57 11.64
C PHE A 937 -3.58 5.79 12.51
N THR A 938 -2.38 6.33 12.35
CA THR A 938 -1.85 7.42 13.16
C THR A 938 -1.64 8.66 12.30
N VAL A 939 -2.19 9.80 12.72
CA VAL A 939 -2.16 11.08 12.02
C VAL A 939 -1.59 12.15 12.96
N GLY A 940 -0.73 13.00 12.42
CA GLY A 940 -0.12 14.09 13.16
C GLY A 940 -1.01 15.32 13.34
N PRO A 941 -0.70 16.19 14.30
CA PRO A 941 -1.45 17.42 14.52
C PRO A 941 -1.54 18.35 13.30
N LEU A 942 -0.48 18.49 12.51
CA LEU A 942 -0.48 19.32 11.30
C LEU A 942 -1.46 18.77 10.28
N GLU A 943 -1.41 17.46 10.02
CA GLU A 943 -2.32 16.79 9.10
C GLU A 943 -3.76 16.83 9.59
N LEU A 944 -4.02 16.63 10.89
CA LEU A 944 -5.34 16.77 11.49
C LEU A 944 -5.92 18.18 11.26
N TRP A 945 -5.11 19.22 11.50
CA TRP A 945 -5.53 20.60 11.23
C TRP A 945 -5.69 20.91 9.75
N ALA A 946 -4.84 20.31 8.91
CA ALA A 946 -4.94 20.46 7.46
C ALA A 946 -6.29 19.93 6.94
N LEU A 947 -6.72 18.77 7.42
CA LEU A 947 -7.91 18.06 6.97
C LEU A 947 -9.18 18.35 7.78
N ASN A 948 -9.10 19.11 8.88
CA ASN A 948 -10.25 19.43 9.70
C ASN A 948 -11.29 20.25 8.92
N SER A 949 -12.53 19.78 8.92
CA SER A 949 -13.66 20.37 8.24
C SER A 949 -14.71 20.98 9.18
N SER A 950 -14.49 20.96 10.51
CA SER A 950 -15.37 21.59 11.49
C SER A 950 -15.52 23.08 11.18
N PRO A 951 -16.73 23.66 11.17
CA PRO A 951 -16.94 25.06 10.79
C PRO A 951 -16.14 26.06 11.62
N LYS A 952 -16.07 25.86 12.94
CA LYS A 952 -15.35 26.75 13.87
C LYS A 952 -13.84 26.64 13.72
N ASP A 953 -13.33 25.42 13.60
CA ASP A 953 -11.90 25.17 13.39
C ASP A 953 -11.45 25.67 12.02
N SER A 954 -12.26 25.47 10.98
CA SER A 954 -12.02 25.98 9.63
C SER A 954 -11.98 27.50 9.59
N ALA A 955 -12.88 28.17 10.31
CA ALA A 955 -12.88 29.62 10.41
C ALA A 955 -11.63 30.16 11.12
N LEU A 956 -11.21 29.54 12.23
CA LEU A 956 -9.96 29.87 12.93
C LEU A 956 -8.73 29.67 12.03
N ARG A 957 -8.67 28.54 11.33
CA ARG A 957 -7.59 28.24 10.39
C ARG A 957 -7.54 29.26 9.26
N LYS A 958 -8.68 29.61 8.67
CA LYS A 958 -8.78 30.62 7.60
C LYS A 958 -8.30 32.00 8.07
N THR A 959 -8.71 32.44 9.26
CA THR A 959 -8.28 33.72 9.84
C THR A 959 -6.74 33.75 10.01
N LEU A 960 -6.15 32.68 10.57
CA LEU A 960 -4.69 32.57 10.71
C LEU A 960 -3.98 32.46 9.36
N THR A 961 -4.53 31.72 8.40
CA THR A 961 -3.97 31.57 7.05
C THR A 961 -3.92 32.92 6.33
N ASN A 962 -4.96 33.73 6.43
CA ASN A 962 -4.99 35.05 5.81
C ASN A 962 -3.93 36.02 6.38
N LYS A 963 -3.59 35.89 7.67
CA LYS A 963 -2.60 36.74 8.35
C LYS A 963 -1.15 36.24 8.20
N LEU A 964 -0.91 34.95 8.17
CA LEU A 964 0.44 34.36 8.29
C LEU A 964 0.84 33.42 7.15
N GLY A 965 -0.09 33.06 6.27
CA GLY A 965 0.07 31.99 5.29
C GLY A 965 -0.23 30.59 5.87
N SER A 966 -0.53 29.64 4.98
CA SER A 966 -1.07 28.30 5.33
C SER A 966 -0.14 27.46 6.20
N VAL A 967 1.15 27.40 5.87
CA VAL A 967 2.15 26.58 6.59
C VAL A 967 2.32 27.06 8.04
N ARG A 968 2.45 28.40 8.25
CA ARG A 968 2.61 28.97 9.60
C ARG A 968 1.34 28.82 10.42
N ALA A 969 0.17 29.02 9.80
CA ALA A 969 -1.12 28.86 10.47
C ALA A 969 -1.30 27.43 10.97
N ARG A 970 -1.03 26.41 10.16
CA ARG A 970 -1.09 25.01 10.56
C ARG A 970 -0.15 24.71 11.72
N LYS A 971 1.09 25.21 11.67
CA LYS A 971 2.08 24.98 12.73
C LYS A 971 1.61 25.56 14.06
N ILE A 972 1.14 26.78 14.09
CA ILE A 972 0.60 27.44 15.30
C ILE A 972 -0.58 26.65 15.88
N LEU A 973 -1.49 26.20 15.00
CA LEU A 973 -2.66 25.42 15.42
C LEU A 973 -2.25 24.06 15.98
N ALA A 974 -1.33 23.36 15.32
CA ALA A 974 -0.83 22.06 15.76
C ALA A 974 -0.12 22.13 17.14
N GLU A 975 0.71 23.16 17.36
CA GLU A 975 1.42 23.38 18.61
C GLU A 975 0.49 23.71 19.80
N ASN A 976 -0.57 24.49 19.56
CA ASN A 976 -1.50 24.89 20.62
C ASN A 976 -2.65 23.91 20.81
N PHE A 977 -3.04 23.17 19.79
CA PHE A 977 -4.15 22.22 19.79
C PHE A 977 -3.77 20.91 19.10
N PRO A 978 -2.91 20.08 19.73
CA PRO A 978 -2.37 18.86 19.10
C PRO A 978 -3.42 17.79 18.81
N ARG A 979 -4.63 17.92 19.32
CA ARG A 979 -5.77 17.02 19.00
C ARG A 979 -6.55 17.44 17.74
N GLY A 980 -6.08 18.44 17.01
CA GLY A 980 -6.66 18.86 15.73
C GLY A 980 -7.95 19.69 15.84
N SER A 981 -8.37 20.16 17.02
CA SER A 981 -9.55 21.00 17.20
C SER A 981 -9.42 21.99 18.34
N ALA A 982 -9.92 23.21 18.14
CA ALA A 982 -10.08 24.27 19.13
C ALA A 982 -11.56 24.53 19.46
N THR A 983 -12.50 23.77 18.88
CA THR A 983 -13.96 23.99 18.95
C THR A 983 -14.41 24.13 20.40
N SER A 984 -14.00 23.26 21.32
CA SER A 984 -14.39 23.32 22.74
C SER A 984 -13.95 24.62 23.42
N LEU A 985 -12.75 25.13 23.11
CA LEU A 985 -12.27 26.41 23.63
C LEU A 985 -13.06 27.59 23.06
N ILE A 986 -13.34 27.55 21.75
CA ILE A 986 -14.14 28.58 21.06
C ILE A 986 -15.56 28.65 21.68
N GLU A 987 -16.20 27.49 21.90
CA GLU A 987 -17.54 27.41 22.53
C GLU A 987 -17.53 27.89 23.96
N HIS A 988 -16.55 27.50 24.75
CA HIS A 988 -16.40 27.93 26.12
C HIS A 988 -16.27 29.49 26.20
N ARG A 989 -15.44 30.08 25.33
CA ARG A 989 -15.23 31.52 25.25
C ARG A 989 -16.48 32.25 24.74
N ALA A 990 -17.18 31.70 23.76
CA ALA A 990 -18.43 32.28 23.26
C ALA A 990 -19.54 32.31 24.34
N GLY A 991 -19.57 31.30 25.23
CA GLY A 991 -20.47 31.25 26.38
C GLY A 991 -20.11 32.23 27.52
N GLN A 992 -18.86 32.66 27.63
CA GLN A 992 -18.40 33.57 28.68
C GLN A 992 -18.41 35.05 28.25
N HIS A 993 -18.22 35.32 26.97
CA HIS A 993 -18.18 36.69 26.42
C HIS A 993 -19.22 36.81 25.32
N ASN A 994 -20.11 37.80 25.46
CA ASN A 994 -21.05 38.19 24.40
C ASN A 994 -20.36 38.91 23.22
N SER A 995 -19.13 38.48 22.85
CA SER A 995 -18.39 39.08 21.73
C SER A 995 -18.62 38.29 20.45
N ASP A 996 -19.04 38.99 19.40
CA ASP A 996 -19.24 38.42 18.06
C ASP A 996 -17.92 37.99 17.37
N ASN A 997 -16.73 38.21 17.99
CA ASN A 997 -15.41 38.07 17.38
C ASN A 997 -14.46 37.08 18.09
N VAL A 998 -14.99 36.06 18.79
CA VAL A 998 -14.19 35.11 19.57
C VAL A 998 -13.07 34.46 18.73
N ILE A 999 -13.31 34.17 17.45
CA ILE A 999 -12.33 33.54 16.54
C ILE A 999 -11.19 34.49 16.20
N GLU A 1000 -11.49 35.77 15.91
CA GLU A 1000 -10.49 36.80 15.65
C GLU A 1000 -9.61 37.11 16.87
N ASP A 1001 -10.23 37.15 18.04
CA ASP A 1001 -9.54 37.38 19.32
C ASP A 1001 -8.58 36.21 19.61
N LEU A 1002 -9.05 34.96 19.46
CA LEU A 1002 -8.24 33.78 19.62
C LEU A 1002 -7.08 33.73 18.62
N ALA A 1003 -7.35 34.06 17.36
CA ALA A 1003 -6.29 34.09 16.33
C ALA A 1003 -5.23 35.13 16.67
N SER A 1004 -5.64 36.34 17.12
CA SER A 1004 -4.73 37.41 17.52
C SER A 1004 -3.90 37.05 18.76
N GLU A 1005 -4.49 36.34 19.72
CA GLU A 1005 -3.80 35.81 20.91
C GLU A 1005 -2.73 34.79 20.49
N LEU A 1006 -3.09 33.85 19.64
CA LEU A 1006 -2.15 32.82 19.15
C LEU A 1006 -0.96 33.43 18.41
N ILE A 1007 -1.19 34.47 17.59
CA ILE A 1007 -0.14 35.19 16.88
C ILE A 1007 0.83 35.89 17.86
N ARG A 1008 0.28 36.60 18.86
CA ARG A 1008 1.10 37.28 19.87
C ARG A 1008 1.93 36.30 20.72
N LYS A 1009 1.33 35.16 21.09
CA LYS A 1009 2.01 34.12 21.88
C LYS A 1009 3.24 33.56 21.17
N GLN A 1010 3.26 33.57 19.86
CA GLN A 1010 4.38 33.11 19.02
C GLN A 1010 5.40 34.24 18.70
N GLY A 1011 5.23 35.43 19.27
CA GLY A 1011 6.17 36.55 19.10
C GLY A 1011 6.10 37.25 17.74
N TYR A 1012 5.03 37.01 16.97
CA TYR A 1012 4.79 37.79 15.76
C TYR A 1012 4.06 39.10 16.12
N ASN A 1013 4.67 40.23 15.77
CA ASN A 1013 3.99 41.52 15.83
C ASN A 1013 3.00 41.60 14.66
N LEU A 1014 1.74 41.90 14.96
CA LEU A 1014 0.68 42.18 13.98
C LEU A 1014 0.93 43.46 13.23
#